data_ed1e9b9e48176d52117043ac2a06b28f
#
_entry.id   ed1e9b9e48176d52117043ac2a06b28f
#
_cell.length_a   1.000
_cell.length_b   1.000
_cell.length_c   1.000
_cell.angle_alpha   90.00
_cell.angle_beta   90.00
_cell.angle_gamma   90.00
#
_symmetry.space_group_name_H-M   'P 1'
#
loop_
_entity.id
_entity.type
_entity.pdbx_description
1 polymer ?
#
loop_
_entity_poly.entity_id
_entity_poly.type
_entity_poly.pdbx_seq_one_letter_code
_entity_poly.pdbx_strand_id
1 'polypeptide(L)'
;MGKIKRSEAQKYAKQQKRQAQMQSAAASQKEEGQKMPENRRREREAFEKRQQTEMKLSDEMLETIRKNAEQRFAMRKEEAREEKMSGESRESSVQRQIDGDGLIGEWEERYGKKKKKPERAKGPKEESVRRKKDKAEKKDRDRKFEREMDKKREKRGKKEREDVGASEEEFTRRCKMIQDVMNEPAYVPMKLKELALLLNIPKEQRRELQRVIDHLLEEGKISMSRKGKLGRPETFSEAGIYSGHPKGFGFVTIEGREQDVFVPREKTKGAMHGDKVLVVIEQESDGGRRAEGSIVRILEHANQELVGLYEKNGGFGFVIPDNPRISRDIFIPQGCDAGAVTGHKVIVKIKDYGNSPDKKPEGVITSILGHMNDPGVDILSIVKAYGLPEEFPPEVMAQLEEIPDAVREEDKAGRKDLRDLPTVTIDGEEAKDLDDAITLEKTEQGYRLGVHIADVTHYVREGSPLDREALKRGTSVYLTDRVIPMLPHKLSNGICSLNQGEDRLALSCIMEINDKGVVLGHEIAETLIRVDRRMTYTAVNAIITDDDAETKEKYKEFVDLFLQMKELSQLLRKRRQERGAIDFDFPESKILLDAKGRPIEIKPYERNAATKLIEDFMLMANETVAEDYYWQEMPFLYRIHEKPDEEKMAKLGTFINNFGYTLRMPGGEVHPKELQKLLEKIEGTPEEALLSRLTLRSMKQAKYSTLNSGHFGLAAKYYTHFTSPIRRYPDLQIHRIIKECLHGNMDARKTAHFEKILPEVAVQTSALERRADEAERETDKMKKVQYMEHYIGEEFEGVISGVTNWGFYVELPNTVEGLVHVNELRGDYFVFDEAHYELVGEMTRKTYKLGQTIRVRVTACDRYARTIDFMPAVYWK
;
A
#
# COMPACT_ATOMS: atom_id res chain seq x y z
N MET A 1 -17.25 41.42 19.55
CA MET A 1 -15.89 41.94 19.82
C MET A 1 -15.30 41.61 21.19
N GLY A 2 -16.05 41.10 22.18
CA GLY A 2 -15.53 40.79 23.51
C GLY A 2 -14.85 39.40 23.66
N LYS A 3 -15.14 38.41 22.81
CA LYS A 3 -14.58 37.03 22.92
C LYS A 3 -13.20 36.88 22.29
N ILE A 4 -12.86 37.66 21.28
CA ILE A 4 -11.55 37.57 20.58
C ILE A 4 -10.42 38.15 21.46
N LYS A 5 -10.66 39.26 22.19
CA LYS A 5 -9.66 39.85 23.10
C LYS A 5 -9.29 38.97 24.33
N ARG A 6 -10.20 38.09 24.80
CA ARG A 6 -9.90 37.16 25.90
C ARG A 6 -8.98 35.99 25.46
N SER A 7 -9.10 35.53 24.25
CA SER A 7 -8.26 34.45 23.69
C SER A 7 -6.80 34.90 23.46
N GLU A 8 -6.59 36.13 23.01
CA GLU A 8 -5.24 36.68 22.82
C GLU A 8 -4.52 36.97 24.14
N ALA A 9 -5.25 37.48 25.13
CA ALA A 9 -4.69 37.68 26.48
C ALA A 9 -4.28 36.36 27.16
N GLN A 10 -5.03 35.29 26.95
CA GLN A 10 -4.66 33.96 27.46
C GLN A 10 -3.46 33.36 26.71
N LYS A 11 -3.32 33.59 25.42
CA LYS A 11 -2.12 33.17 24.64
C LYS A 11 -0.88 33.92 25.13
N TYR A 12 -0.99 35.22 25.38
CA TYR A 12 0.12 36.04 25.86
C TYR A 12 0.55 35.65 27.27
N ALA A 13 -0.39 35.36 28.17
CA ALA A 13 -0.09 34.89 29.53
C ALA A 13 0.58 33.50 29.53
N LYS A 14 0.16 32.60 28.59
CA LYS A 14 0.77 31.27 28.45
C LYS A 14 2.21 31.37 27.90
N GLN A 15 2.45 32.33 27.02
CA GLN A 15 3.79 32.59 26.46
C GLN A 15 4.76 33.18 27.49
N GLN A 16 4.31 34.09 28.36
CA GLN A 16 5.11 34.60 29.46
C GLN A 16 5.44 33.53 30.52
N LYS A 17 4.49 32.64 30.81
CA LYS A 17 4.71 31.50 31.73
C LYS A 17 5.74 30.51 31.17
N ARG A 18 5.74 30.25 29.85
CA ARG A 18 6.79 29.44 29.18
C ARG A 18 8.17 30.12 29.25
N GLN A 19 8.26 31.43 29.03
CA GLN A 19 9.53 32.15 29.12
C GLN A 19 10.11 32.13 30.56
N ALA A 20 9.26 32.26 31.57
CA ALA A 20 9.69 32.19 32.98
C ALA A 20 10.18 30.79 33.37
N GLN A 21 9.53 29.71 32.82
CA GLN A 21 9.99 28.33 33.05
C GLN A 21 11.31 28.03 32.31
N MET A 22 11.53 28.57 31.11
CA MET A 22 12.82 28.45 30.43
C MET A 22 13.96 29.17 31.17
N GLN A 23 13.69 30.32 31.77
CA GLN A 23 14.68 31.04 32.57
C GLN A 23 15.04 30.33 33.87
N SER A 24 14.08 29.64 34.51
CA SER A 24 14.34 28.86 35.72
C SER A 24 15.14 27.57 35.42
N ALA A 25 14.86 26.91 34.29
CA ALA A 25 15.62 25.74 33.84
C ALA A 25 17.07 26.09 33.47
N ALA A 26 17.29 27.27 32.88
CA ALA A 26 18.63 27.77 32.57
C ALA A 26 19.45 28.13 33.83
N ALA A 27 18.79 28.55 34.90
CA ALA A 27 19.46 28.81 36.19
C ALA A 27 19.91 27.51 36.87
N SER A 28 19.08 26.47 36.85
CA SER A 28 19.44 25.13 37.41
C SER A 28 20.60 24.47 36.67
N GLN A 29 20.68 24.64 35.32
CA GLN A 29 21.80 24.12 34.54
C GLN A 29 23.13 24.84 34.79
N LYS A 30 23.13 26.08 35.24
CA LYS A 30 24.35 26.81 35.63
C LYS A 30 24.96 26.31 36.96
N GLU A 31 24.16 25.83 37.89
CA GLU A 31 24.64 25.26 39.16
C GLU A 31 25.26 23.87 38.99
N GLU A 32 24.76 23.06 38.08
CA GLU A 32 25.35 21.75 37.75
C GLU A 32 26.71 21.85 37.02
N GLY A 33 26.93 22.90 36.22
CA GLY A 33 28.19 23.12 35.49
C GLY A 33 29.42 23.41 36.37
N GLN A 34 29.24 23.79 37.65
CA GLN A 34 30.34 24.09 38.53
C GLN A 34 31.02 22.87 39.17
N LYS A 35 30.47 21.67 39.01
CA LYS A 35 30.99 20.40 39.58
C LYS A 35 31.73 19.48 38.60
N MET A 36 32.02 19.94 37.38
CA MET A 36 32.69 19.13 36.38
C MET A 36 34.20 19.31 36.32
N PRO A 37 34.99 18.26 35.95
CA PRO A 37 36.42 18.36 35.69
C PRO A 37 36.78 19.35 34.58
N GLU A 38 37.87 20.10 34.72
CA GLU A 38 38.24 21.23 33.87
C GLU A 38 38.38 20.91 32.38
N ASN A 39 38.81 19.73 32.03
CA ASN A 39 38.89 19.28 30.60
C ASN A 39 37.51 19.13 29.94
N ARG A 40 36.52 18.61 30.63
CA ARG A 40 35.14 18.51 30.11
C ARG A 40 34.46 19.87 30.03
N ARG A 41 34.85 20.81 30.89
CA ARG A 41 34.36 22.18 30.87
C ARG A 41 34.85 22.93 29.64
N ARG A 42 36.12 22.78 29.26
CA ARG A 42 36.68 23.36 28.02
C ARG A 42 36.07 22.77 26.74
N GLU A 43 35.83 21.47 26.68
CA GLU A 43 35.16 20.84 25.55
C GLU A 43 33.71 21.31 25.40
N ARG A 44 33.00 21.47 26.49
CA ARG A 44 31.62 21.98 26.48
C ARG A 44 31.56 23.46 26.09
N GLU A 45 32.45 24.31 26.58
CA GLU A 45 32.52 25.71 26.16
C GLU A 45 32.92 25.87 24.69
N ALA A 46 33.75 24.98 24.18
CA ALA A 46 34.09 24.94 22.74
C ALA A 46 32.91 24.46 21.88
N PHE A 47 32.13 23.51 22.39
CA PHE A 47 30.94 22.99 21.69
C PHE A 47 29.80 24.03 21.69
N GLU A 48 29.55 24.67 22.84
CA GLU A 48 28.55 25.76 22.95
C GLU A 48 28.91 26.97 22.07
N LYS A 49 30.20 27.33 21.98
CA LYS A 49 30.65 28.35 21.04
C LYS A 49 30.47 27.98 19.58
N ARG A 50 30.68 26.70 19.20
CA ARG A 50 30.40 26.21 17.82
C ARG A 50 28.91 26.28 17.53
N GLN A 51 28.06 25.80 18.41
CA GLN A 51 26.59 25.87 18.25
C GLN A 51 26.07 27.30 18.14
N GLN A 52 26.60 28.24 18.96
CA GLN A 52 26.23 29.67 18.87
C GLN A 52 26.67 30.30 17.55
N THR A 53 27.79 29.88 16.98
CA THR A 53 28.29 30.36 15.71
C THR A 53 27.45 29.79 14.54
N GLU A 54 27.10 28.50 14.59
CA GLU A 54 26.21 27.87 13.61
C GLU A 54 24.80 28.43 13.66
N MET A 55 24.28 28.74 14.86
CA MET A 55 22.96 29.35 15.04
C MET A 55 22.94 30.80 14.52
N LYS A 56 23.98 31.59 14.72
CA LYS A 56 24.09 32.94 14.13
C LYS A 56 24.17 32.94 12.62
N LEU A 57 24.95 32.01 12.04
CA LEU A 57 25.00 31.80 10.57
C LEU A 57 23.65 31.36 10.00
N SER A 58 22.91 30.51 10.75
CA SER A 58 21.56 30.08 10.38
C SER A 58 20.56 31.23 10.41
N ASP A 59 20.61 32.07 11.42
CA ASP A 59 19.70 33.22 11.58
C ASP A 59 19.94 34.31 10.54
N GLU A 60 21.20 34.61 10.20
CA GLU A 60 21.55 35.54 9.11
C GLU A 60 21.11 35.01 7.74
N MET A 61 21.24 33.70 7.53
CA MET A 61 20.82 33.03 6.32
C MET A 61 19.28 33.01 6.19
N LEU A 62 18.57 32.77 7.29
CA LEU A 62 17.10 32.83 7.34
C LEU A 62 16.58 34.26 7.12
N GLU A 63 17.27 35.26 7.66
CA GLU A 63 16.91 36.68 7.46
C GLU A 63 17.14 37.12 5.99
N THR A 64 18.20 36.62 5.37
CA THR A 64 18.50 36.84 3.95
C THR A 64 17.49 36.14 3.05
N ILE A 65 17.06 34.90 3.37
CA ILE A 65 16.01 34.17 2.67
C ILE A 65 14.68 34.91 2.80
N ARG A 66 14.36 35.43 3.99
CA ARG A 66 13.14 36.18 4.25
C ARG A 66 13.09 37.49 3.46
N LYS A 67 14.16 38.27 3.43
CA LYS A 67 14.27 39.49 2.62
C LYS A 67 14.14 39.21 1.10
N ASN A 68 14.76 38.14 0.65
CA ASN A 68 14.64 37.72 -0.76
C ASN A 68 13.21 37.21 -1.11
N ALA A 69 12.53 36.56 -0.18
CA ALA A 69 11.15 36.13 -0.36
C ALA A 69 10.18 37.32 -0.37
N GLU A 70 10.36 38.30 0.50
CA GLU A 70 9.57 39.53 0.52
C GLU A 70 9.74 40.36 -0.75
N GLN A 71 10.96 40.47 -1.27
CA GLN A 71 11.21 41.16 -2.56
C GLN A 71 10.54 40.42 -3.74
N ARG A 72 10.62 39.06 -3.77
CA ARG A 72 9.93 38.28 -4.83
C ARG A 72 8.42 38.36 -4.70
N PHE A 73 7.90 38.48 -3.50
CA PHE A 73 6.45 38.65 -3.27
C PHE A 73 5.96 40.03 -3.71
N ALA A 74 6.77 41.05 -3.50
CA ALA A 74 6.50 42.40 -4.00
C ALA A 74 6.51 42.48 -5.54
N MET A 75 7.52 41.86 -6.20
CA MET A 75 7.60 41.78 -7.67
C MET A 75 6.41 40.99 -8.26
N ARG A 76 6.04 39.87 -7.70
CA ARG A 76 4.86 39.09 -8.15
C ARG A 76 3.55 39.84 -7.96
N LYS A 77 3.46 40.73 -6.97
CA LYS A 77 2.29 41.55 -6.72
C LYS A 77 2.19 42.69 -7.73
N GLU A 78 3.31 43.16 -8.23
CA GLU A 78 3.40 44.16 -9.30
C GLU A 78 3.09 43.53 -10.68
N GLU A 79 3.69 42.34 -10.98
CA GLU A 79 3.37 41.55 -12.18
C GLU A 79 1.87 41.21 -12.27
N ALA A 80 1.29 40.76 -11.14
CA ALA A 80 -0.15 40.44 -11.08
C ALA A 80 -1.07 41.72 -11.18
N ARG A 81 -0.56 42.92 -10.87
CA ARG A 81 -1.25 44.18 -11.13
C ARG A 81 -1.16 44.58 -12.61
N GLU A 82 -0.02 44.40 -13.23
CA GLU A 82 0.18 44.61 -14.66
C GLU A 82 -0.63 43.62 -15.51
N GLU A 83 -0.69 42.33 -15.13
CA GLU A 83 -1.56 41.34 -15.78
C GLU A 83 -3.05 41.68 -15.63
N LYS A 84 -3.50 42.19 -14.50
CA LYS A 84 -4.88 42.64 -14.30
C LYS A 84 -5.20 43.85 -15.13
N MET A 85 -4.29 44.82 -15.25
CA MET A 85 -4.49 46.00 -16.10
C MET A 85 -4.44 45.66 -17.60
N SER A 86 -3.66 44.65 -18.01
CA SER A 86 -3.65 44.11 -19.37
C SER A 86 -4.86 43.20 -19.68
N GLY A 87 -5.43 42.53 -18.65
CA GLY A 87 -6.64 41.70 -18.74
C GLY A 87 -7.90 42.54 -18.95
N GLU A 88 -8.06 43.64 -18.21
CA GLU A 88 -9.22 44.53 -18.36
C GLU A 88 -9.28 45.25 -19.73
N SER A 89 -8.14 45.48 -20.37
CA SER A 89 -8.12 46.02 -21.74
C SER A 89 -8.46 44.95 -22.81
N ARG A 90 -8.40 43.68 -22.52
CA ARG A 90 -8.81 42.59 -23.42
C ARG A 90 -10.27 42.19 -23.25
N GLU A 91 -10.81 42.20 -22.03
CA GLU A 91 -12.24 41.92 -21.82
C GLU A 91 -13.14 43.03 -22.44
N SER A 92 -12.73 44.29 -22.43
CA SER A 92 -13.50 45.34 -23.07
C SER A 92 -13.52 45.31 -24.62
N SER A 93 -12.60 44.60 -25.26
CA SER A 93 -12.56 44.36 -26.70
C SER A 93 -13.32 43.10 -27.14
N VAL A 94 -13.47 42.10 -26.27
CA VAL A 94 -14.24 40.88 -26.53
C VAL A 94 -15.74 41.11 -26.35
N GLN A 95 -16.14 41.91 -25.38
CA GLN A 95 -17.57 42.22 -25.12
C GLN A 95 -18.23 43.06 -26.21
N ARG A 96 -17.45 43.79 -27.04
CA ARG A 96 -17.97 44.57 -28.19
C ARG A 96 -18.12 43.78 -29.50
N GLN A 97 -17.71 42.52 -29.52
CA GLN A 97 -17.82 41.62 -30.68
C GLN A 97 -18.94 40.57 -30.57
N ILE A 98 -19.66 40.53 -29.45
CA ILE A 98 -20.72 39.53 -29.21
C ILE A 98 -22.13 40.08 -29.55
N ASP A 99 -22.30 41.37 -29.75
CA ASP A 99 -23.59 42.00 -30.07
C ASP A 99 -23.79 42.29 -31.57
N GLY A 100 -23.19 41.52 -32.46
CA GLY A 100 -23.34 41.66 -33.90
C GLY A 100 -23.80 40.33 -34.53
N ASP A 101 -25.06 40.30 -34.92
CA ASP A 101 -25.69 39.23 -35.69
C ASP A 101 -24.85 38.71 -36.88
N GLY A 102 -24.81 37.42 -37.04
CA GLY A 102 -24.55 36.74 -38.29
C GLY A 102 -23.25 35.97 -38.39
N LEU A 103 -23.21 34.74 -37.88
CA LEU A 103 -22.27 33.70 -38.33
C LEU A 103 -22.72 32.28 -37.85
N ILE A 104 -24.00 31.94 -38.07
CA ILE A 104 -24.48 30.52 -37.94
C ILE A 104 -24.66 29.87 -39.33
N GLY A 105 -24.40 30.61 -40.43
CA GLY A 105 -24.64 30.16 -41.80
C GLY A 105 -23.49 29.38 -42.49
N GLU A 106 -22.24 29.52 -42.05
CA GLU A 106 -21.07 28.97 -42.80
C GLU A 106 -20.55 27.61 -42.33
N TRP A 107 -21.04 27.07 -41.22
CA TRP A 107 -20.57 25.75 -40.74
C TRP A 107 -21.31 24.55 -41.34
N GLU A 108 -22.56 24.77 -41.85
CA GLU A 108 -23.34 23.69 -42.48
C GLU A 108 -23.00 23.46 -43.97
N GLU A 109 -22.35 24.43 -44.65
CA GLU A 109 -22.00 24.28 -46.08
C GLU A 109 -20.70 23.47 -46.30
N ARG A 110 -19.83 23.26 -45.33
CA ARG A 110 -18.59 22.49 -45.52
C ARG A 110 -18.69 21.01 -45.23
N TYR A 111 -19.76 20.53 -44.60
CA TYR A 111 -19.93 19.10 -44.27
C TYR A 111 -21.34 18.53 -44.56
N GLY A 112 -22.11 19.22 -45.37
CA GLY A 112 -23.44 18.78 -45.80
C GLY A 112 -23.38 17.71 -46.92
N LYS A 113 -23.98 16.59 -46.64
CA LYS A 113 -24.13 15.40 -47.45
C LYS A 113 -24.60 15.66 -48.89
N LYS A 114 -23.93 15.07 -49.89
CA LYS A 114 -24.56 14.66 -51.14
C LYS A 114 -24.61 13.14 -51.24
N LYS A 115 -25.82 12.62 -51.08
CA LYS A 115 -26.17 11.25 -51.50
C LYS A 115 -26.11 11.18 -53.02
N LYS A 116 -25.40 10.19 -53.60
CA LYS A 116 -25.64 9.66 -54.94
C LYS A 116 -25.78 8.15 -54.88
N LYS A 117 -26.76 7.66 -55.68
CA LYS A 117 -27.24 6.29 -55.78
C LYS A 117 -26.17 5.32 -56.33
N PRO A 118 -26.38 4.01 -56.18
CA PRO A 118 -25.36 3.00 -56.44
C PRO A 118 -25.29 2.60 -57.92
N GLU A 119 -24.07 2.50 -58.43
CA GLU A 119 -23.81 1.80 -59.71
C GLU A 119 -23.09 0.47 -59.44
N ARG A 120 -23.44 -0.45 -60.29
CA ARG A 120 -23.22 -1.90 -60.20
C ARG A 120 -21.78 -2.34 -60.03
N ALA A 121 -21.67 -3.40 -59.29
CA ALA A 121 -20.46 -4.22 -59.05
C ALA A 121 -19.74 -4.62 -60.33
N LYS A 122 -18.44 -4.36 -60.42
CA LYS A 122 -17.50 -5.07 -61.31
C LYS A 122 -16.63 -6.01 -60.47
N GLY A 123 -16.41 -7.18 -60.97
CA GLY A 123 -15.92 -8.36 -60.28
C GLY A 123 -14.48 -8.30 -59.73
N PRO A 124 -14.11 -9.29 -58.93
CA PRO A 124 -12.97 -9.23 -58.00
C PRO A 124 -11.57 -9.37 -58.61
N LYS A 125 -11.42 -9.38 -59.95
CA LYS A 125 -10.10 -9.54 -60.59
C LYS A 125 -9.32 -8.25 -60.87
N GLU A 126 -9.97 -7.12 -61.01
CA GLU A 126 -9.28 -5.85 -61.33
C GLU A 126 -8.73 -5.13 -60.08
N GLU A 127 -9.30 -5.34 -58.92
CA GLU A 127 -8.84 -4.69 -57.68
C GLU A 127 -7.53 -5.28 -57.14
N SER A 128 -7.26 -6.58 -57.39
CA SER A 128 -6.02 -7.24 -56.98
C SER A 128 -4.80 -6.79 -57.77
N VAL A 129 -4.98 -6.39 -59.04
CA VAL A 129 -3.90 -5.90 -59.90
C VAL A 129 -3.53 -4.46 -59.55
N ARG A 130 -4.54 -3.63 -59.19
CA ARG A 130 -4.30 -2.24 -58.77
C ARG A 130 -3.57 -2.17 -57.43
N ARG A 131 -3.98 -2.97 -56.46
CA ARG A 131 -3.28 -3.06 -55.14
C ARG A 131 -1.85 -3.60 -55.24
N LYS A 132 -1.58 -4.48 -56.20
CA LYS A 132 -0.21 -4.96 -56.44
C LYS A 132 0.68 -3.88 -57.11
N LYS A 133 0.10 -3.05 -57.99
CA LYS A 133 0.82 -1.97 -58.66
C LYS A 133 1.12 -0.82 -57.66
N ASP A 134 0.13 -0.44 -56.84
CA ASP A 134 0.31 0.60 -55.79
C ASP A 134 1.30 0.16 -54.71
N LYS A 135 1.33 -1.14 -54.32
CA LYS A 135 2.35 -1.70 -53.45
C LYS A 135 3.76 -1.72 -54.07
N ALA A 136 3.86 -1.98 -55.36
CA ALA A 136 5.15 -1.99 -56.06
C ALA A 136 5.71 -0.55 -56.20
N GLU A 137 4.86 0.41 -56.57
CA GLU A 137 5.25 1.82 -56.68
C GLU A 137 5.60 2.44 -55.28
N LYS A 138 4.92 2.04 -54.22
CA LYS A 138 5.25 2.45 -52.86
C LYS A 138 6.58 1.86 -52.42
N LYS A 139 6.83 0.56 -52.73
CA LYS A 139 8.08 -0.11 -52.38
C LYS A 139 9.28 0.44 -53.17
N ASP A 140 9.06 0.92 -54.39
CA ASP A 140 10.10 1.56 -55.21
C ASP A 140 10.38 3.00 -54.76
N ARG A 141 9.32 3.71 -54.30
CA ARG A 141 9.46 5.04 -53.68
C ARG A 141 10.19 4.97 -52.35
N ASP A 142 9.87 3.99 -51.51
CA ASP A 142 10.54 3.75 -50.23
C ASP A 142 12.03 3.36 -50.45
N ARG A 143 12.33 2.46 -51.42
CA ARG A 143 13.72 2.13 -51.81
C ARG A 143 14.49 3.31 -52.40
N LYS A 144 13.82 4.20 -53.11
CA LYS A 144 14.46 5.41 -53.64
C LYS A 144 14.73 6.42 -52.54
N PHE A 145 13.85 6.54 -51.58
CA PHE A 145 14.00 7.34 -50.39
C PHE A 145 15.14 6.82 -49.46
N GLU A 146 15.20 5.48 -49.25
CA GLU A 146 16.31 4.85 -48.52
C GLU A 146 17.66 5.09 -49.20
N ARG A 147 17.71 4.90 -50.53
CA ARG A 147 18.95 5.17 -51.29
C ARG A 147 19.36 6.64 -51.29
N GLU A 148 18.43 7.58 -51.25
CA GLU A 148 18.72 9.00 -51.08
C GLU A 148 19.18 9.33 -49.64
N MET A 149 18.58 8.67 -48.64
CA MET A 149 19.01 8.79 -47.25
C MET A 149 20.38 8.17 -47.01
N ASP A 150 20.67 7.01 -47.61
CA ASP A 150 21.99 6.37 -47.56
C ASP A 150 23.04 7.22 -48.26
N LYS A 151 22.77 7.80 -49.43
CA LYS A 151 23.66 8.77 -50.09
C LYS A 151 23.82 10.06 -49.30
N LYS A 152 22.82 10.51 -48.54
CA LYS A 152 22.97 11.61 -47.59
C LYS A 152 23.76 11.20 -46.35
N ARG A 153 23.63 9.95 -45.88
CA ARG A 153 24.46 9.39 -44.80
C ARG A 153 25.93 9.21 -45.25
N GLU A 154 26.17 8.66 -46.45
CA GLU A 154 27.53 8.56 -47.00
C GLU A 154 28.20 9.93 -47.27
N LYS A 155 27.40 10.91 -47.75
CA LYS A 155 27.91 12.29 -47.88
C LYS A 155 28.13 12.98 -46.53
N ARG A 156 27.31 12.66 -45.51
CA ARG A 156 27.56 13.12 -44.14
C ARG A 156 28.80 12.43 -43.56
N GLY A 157 28.93 11.12 -43.70
CA GLY A 157 30.09 10.36 -43.22
C GLY A 157 31.40 10.71 -43.93
N LYS A 158 31.39 11.18 -45.20
CA LYS A 158 32.60 11.73 -45.88
C LYS A 158 32.91 13.15 -45.42
N LYS A 159 31.89 13.97 -45.13
CA LYS A 159 32.11 15.33 -44.61
C LYS A 159 32.53 15.34 -43.13
N GLU A 160 32.13 14.29 -42.37
CA GLU A 160 32.57 14.08 -40.98
C GLU A 160 33.98 13.50 -40.86
N ARG A 161 34.54 12.92 -41.93
CA ARG A 161 35.92 12.43 -41.98
C ARG A 161 36.94 13.51 -42.39
N GLU A 162 36.49 14.67 -42.86
CA GLU A 162 37.34 15.82 -43.23
C GLU A 162 37.38 16.94 -42.17
N ASP A 163 36.56 16.86 -41.11
CA ASP A 163 36.74 17.71 -39.92
C ASP A 163 37.75 16.96 -39.02
N VAL A 164 38.98 17.51 -38.91
CA VAL A 164 40.05 17.03 -38.04
C VAL A 164 39.51 16.97 -36.60
N GLY A 165 38.86 15.86 -36.23
CA GLY A 165 38.40 15.58 -34.88
C GLY A 165 39.63 15.37 -34.00
N ALA A 166 39.57 15.93 -32.78
CA ALA A 166 40.53 15.66 -31.74
C ALA A 166 40.73 14.15 -31.58
N SER A 167 41.96 13.71 -31.28
CA SER A 167 42.24 12.30 -30.99
C SER A 167 41.29 11.78 -29.91
N GLU A 168 40.99 10.49 -29.87
CA GLU A 168 40.09 9.86 -28.90
C GLU A 168 40.52 10.17 -27.45
N GLU A 169 41.80 10.31 -27.24
CA GLU A 169 42.38 10.75 -25.95
C GLU A 169 42.02 12.21 -25.61
N GLU A 170 42.04 13.10 -26.60
CA GLU A 170 41.70 14.51 -26.42
C GLU A 170 40.19 14.69 -26.19
N PHE A 171 39.36 13.92 -26.87
CA PHE A 171 37.92 13.89 -26.61
C PHE A 171 37.59 13.41 -25.18
N THR A 172 38.22 12.33 -24.73
CA THR A 172 38.08 11.80 -23.36
C THR A 172 38.54 12.81 -22.32
N ARG A 173 39.66 13.51 -22.58
CA ARG A 173 40.16 14.58 -21.70
C ARG A 173 39.18 15.76 -21.59
N ARG A 174 38.52 16.13 -22.69
CA ARG A 174 37.50 17.19 -22.70
C ARG A 174 36.23 16.76 -21.95
N CYS A 175 35.80 15.51 -22.09
CA CYS A 175 34.69 14.94 -21.29
C CYS A 175 34.99 15.04 -19.79
N LYS A 176 36.21 14.64 -19.38
CA LYS A 176 36.62 14.72 -17.98
C LYS A 176 36.67 16.15 -17.47
N MET A 177 37.23 17.10 -18.24
CA MET A 177 37.28 18.51 -17.85
C MET A 177 35.92 19.12 -17.61
N ILE A 178 34.90 18.79 -18.44
CA ILE A 178 33.53 19.27 -18.23
C ILE A 178 32.90 18.65 -16.97
N GLN A 179 33.14 17.37 -16.71
CA GLN A 179 32.72 16.73 -15.48
C GLN A 179 33.36 17.37 -14.24
N ASP A 180 34.66 17.62 -14.28
CA ASP A 180 35.41 18.25 -13.18
C ASP A 180 34.85 19.64 -12.88
N VAL A 181 34.59 20.47 -13.90
CA VAL A 181 33.93 21.78 -13.74
C VAL A 181 32.54 21.68 -13.13
N MET A 182 31.71 20.68 -13.54
CA MET A 182 30.39 20.50 -12.98
C MET A 182 30.41 19.89 -11.57
N ASN A 183 31.50 19.25 -11.18
CA ASN A 183 31.71 18.71 -9.84
C ASN A 183 32.21 19.74 -8.83
N GLU A 184 32.67 20.91 -9.27
CA GLU A 184 33.03 22.01 -8.37
C GLU A 184 31.84 22.44 -7.52
N PRO A 185 32.01 22.61 -6.19
CA PRO A 185 30.91 23.02 -5.29
C PRO A 185 30.25 24.35 -5.67
N ALA A 186 30.99 25.23 -6.35
CA ALA A 186 30.50 26.53 -6.81
C ALA A 186 29.77 26.49 -8.15
N TYR A 187 29.71 25.32 -8.81
CA TYR A 187 29.02 25.20 -10.11
C TYR A 187 27.52 25.35 -9.97
N VAL A 188 26.93 26.28 -10.71
CA VAL A 188 25.48 26.48 -10.79
C VAL A 188 24.99 25.99 -12.16
N PRO A 189 23.92 25.16 -12.24
CA PRO A 189 23.39 24.69 -13.51
C PRO A 189 23.07 25.81 -14.49
N MET A 190 23.69 25.74 -15.69
CA MET A 190 23.61 26.77 -16.70
C MET A 190 23.38 26.20 -18.11
N LYS A 191 22.92 27.04 -19.04
CA LYS A 191 22.68 26.62 -20.43
C LYS A 191 24.02 26.43 -21.17
N LEU A 192 23.99 25.62 -22.24
CA LEU A 192 25.19 25.38 -23.07
C LEU A 192 25.90 26.65 -23.51
N LYS A 193 25.15 27.72 -23.84
CA LYS A 193 25.74 29.02 -24.23
C LYS A 193 26.51 29.68 -23.07
N GLU A 194 25.98 29.55 -21.88
CA GLU A 194 26.61 30.08 -20.66
C GLU A 194 27.83 29.25 -20.26
N LEU A 195 27.74 27.92 -20.39
CA LEU A 195 28.86 27.00 -20.17
C LEU A 195 30.00 27.26 -21.16
N ALA A 196 29.68 27.51 -22.43
CA ALA A 196 30.67 27.87 -23.44
C ALA A 196 31.40 29.20 -23.13
N LEU A 197 30.67 30.16 -22.51
CA LEU A 197 31.25 31.43 -22.04
C LEU A 197 32.12 31.19 -20.80
N LEU A 198 31.67 30.41 -19.84
CA LEU A 198 32.45 30.06 -18.64
C LEU A 198 33.76 29.39 -18.99
N LEU A 199 33.74 28.48 -19.97
CA LEU A 199 34.91 27.74 -20.43
C LEU A 199 35.75 28.50 -21.48
N ASN A 200 35.35 29.73 -21.80
CA ASN A 200 36.00 30.60 -22.81
C ASN A 200 36.18 29.94 -24.20
N ILE A 201 35.15 29.13 -24.61
CA ILE A 201 35.18 28.36 -25.86
C ILE A 201 34.77 29.26 -27.05
N PRO A 202 35.65 29.40 -28.10
CA PRO A 202 35.38 30.16 -29.30
C PRO A 202 34.12 29.64 -30.05
N LYS A 203 33.51 30.53 -30.86
CA LYS A 203 32.26 30.17 -31.59
C LYS A 203 32.49 28.98 -32.55
N GLU A 204 33.65 28.84 -33.11
CA GLU A 204 34.04 27.78 -34.05
C GLU A 204 34.07 26.40 -33.38
N GLN A 205 34.42 26.32 -32.09
CA GLN A 205 34.54 25.08 -31.32
C GLN A 205 33.26 24.69 -30.56
N ARG A 206 32.20 25.48 -30.65
CA ARG A 206 30.94 25.19 -29.95
C ARG A 206 30.24 23.94 -30.43
N ARG A 207 30.46 23.52 -31.69
CA ARG A 207 29.93 22.25 -32.20
C ARG A 207 30.59 21.06 -31.53
N GLU A 208 31.85 21.19 -31.21
CA GLU A 208 32.62 20.16 -30.52
C GLU A 208 32.21 20.08 -29.04
N LEU A 209 32.03 21.22 -28.37
CA LEU A 209 31.41 21.23 -27.03
C LEU A 209 30.03 20.56 -27.01
N GLN A 210 29.20 20.82 -28.02
CA GLN A 210 27.90 20.17 -28.12
C GLN A 210 28.03 18.63 -28.22
N ARG A 211 29.00 18.12 -29.05
CA ARG A 211 29.25 16.67 -29.15
C ARG A 211 29.69 16.05 -27.82
N VAL A 212 30.58 16.75 -27.08
CA VAL A 212 31.03 16.30 -25.77
C VAL A 212 29.85 16.28 -24.77
N ILE A 213 29.02 17.31 -24.77
CA ILE A 213 27.84 17.39 -23.92
C ILE A 213 26.82 16.27 -24.27
N ASP A 214 26.54 16.06 -25.55
CA ASP A 214 25.62 15.04 -26.02
C ASP A 214 26.10 13.63 -25.59
N HIS A 215 27.41 13.36 -25.76
CA HIS A 215 28.01 12.12 -25.30
C HIS A 215 27.94 11.93 -23.78
N LEU A 216 28.20 12.98 -22.99
CA LEU A 216 28.09 12.92 -21.53
C LEU A 216 26.65 12.77 -21.06
N LEU A 217 25.66 13.28 -21.80
CA LEU A 217 24.24 13.06 -21.57
C LEU A 217 23.83 11.62 -21.89
N GLU A 218 24.29 11.06 -23.04
CA GLU A 218 24.05 9.67 -23.44
C GLU A 218 24.65 8.68 -22.42
N GLU A 219 25.85 8.96 -21.91
CA GLU A 219 26.49 8.15 -20.87
C GLU A 219 25.86 8.38 -19.47
N GLY A 220 24.93 9.35 -19.33
CA GLY A 220 24.32 9.70 -18.05
C GLY A 220 25.28 10.27 -17.00
N LYS A 221 26.42 10.79 -17.44
CA LYS A 221 27.42 11.44 -16.57
C LYS A 221 27.09 12.88 -16.22
N ILE A 222 26.22 13.52 -17.01
CA ILE A 222 25.60 14.81 -16.75
C ILE A 222 24.11 14.71 -17.07
N SER A 223 23.30 15.64 -16.58
CA SER A 223 21.90 15.74 -16.93
C SER A 223 21.50 17.15 -17.33
N MET A 224 20.36 17.29 -18.02
CA MET A 224 19.84 18.55 -18.50
C MET A 224 18.44 18.81 -17.97
N SER A 225 18.25 19.95 -17.30
CA SER A 225 16.93 20.38 -16.85
C SER A 225 16.01 20.72 -18.03
N ARG A 226 14.68 20.76 -17.80
CA ARG A 226 13.68 21.20 -18.79
C ARG A 226 13.96 22.57 -19.43
N LYS A 227 14.61 23.46 -18.71
CA LYS A 227 14.98 24.79 -19.20
C LYS A 227 16.30 24.78 -19.97
N GLY A 228 16.85 23.59 -20.29
CA GLY A 228 18.11 23.40 -21.01
C GLY A 228 19.33 23.77 -20.20
N LYS A 229 19.27 23.70 -18.86
CA LYS A 229 20.43 23.89 -17.98
C LYS A 229 21.13 22.56 -17.76
N LEU A 230 22.45 22.53 -17.90
CA LEU A 230 23.30 21.38 -17.69
C LEU A 230 23.80 21.32 -16.24
N GLY A 231 23.91 20.14 -15.67
CA GLY A 231 24.39 19.95 -14.31
C GLY A 231 24.67 18.50 -13.98
N ARG A 232 25.07 18.24 -12.74
CA ARG A 232 25.24 16.86 -12.24
C ARG A 232 23.91 16.13 -12.30
N PRO A 233 23.89 14.81 -12.54
CA PRO A 233 22.66 14.03 -12.55
C PRO A 233 21.84 14.19 -11.27
N GLU A 234 22.52 14.19 -10.10
CA GLU A 234 21.86 14.34 -8.79
C GLU A 234 21.15 15.70 -8.59
N THR A 235 21.56 16.74 -9.31
CA THR A 235 20.98 18.10 -9.15
C THR A 235 19.54 18.18 -9.65
N PHE A 236 19.12 17.26 -10.50
CA PHE A 236 17.78 17.23 -11.12
C PHE A 236 17.05 15.92 -10.86
N SER A 237 17.57 15.08 -9.95
CA SER A 237 16.96 13.81 -9.59
C SER A 237 16.11 13.92 -8.34
N GLU A 238 15.07 13.12 -8.30
CA GLU A 238 14.19 12.92 -7.15
C GLU A 238 14.42 11.53 -6.57
N ALA A 239 14.34 11.42 -5.23
CA ALA A 239 14.45 10.11 -4.57
C ALA A 239 13.09 9.40 -4.55
N GLY A 240 13.09 8.10 -4.81
CA GLY A 240 11.88 7.30 -4.76
C GLY A 240 12.17 5.81 -4.62
N ILE A 241 11.12 5.02 -4.51
CA ILE A 241 11.19 3.56 -4.41
C ILE A 241 10.87 2.93 -5.77
N TYR A 242 11.76 2.08 -6.25
CA TYR A 242 11.61 1.40 -7.53
C TYR A 242 10.74 0.14 -7.39
N SER A 243 9.66 0.07 -8.13
CA SER A 243 8.80 -1.10 -8.27
C SER A 243 9.05 -1.78 -9.62
N GLY A 244 9.73 -2.93 -9.60
CA GLY A 244 10.03 -3.71 -10.81
C GLY A 244 8.78 -4.40 -11.38
N HIS A 245 8.84 -4.71 -12.66
CA HIS A 245 7.83 -5.48 -13.40
C HIS A 245 8.48 -6.73 -14.03
N PRO A 246 7.79 -7.88 -14.13
CA PRO A 246 8.35 -9.12 -14.69
C PRO A 246 8.97 -8.97 -16.10
N LYS A 247 8.48 -8.02 -16.90
CA LYS A 247 9.02 -7.70 -18.23
C LYS A 247 10.32 -6.86 -18.20
N GLY A 248 10.84 -6.54 -17.00
CA GLY A 248 12.12 -5.85 -16.80
C GLY A 248 12.07 -4.32 -16.74
N PHE A 249 10.97 -3.68 -17.10
CA PHE A 249 10.72 -2.25 -16.82
C PHE A 249 10.20 -2.07 -15.39
N GLY A 250 10.00 -0.84 -14.94
CA GLY A 250 9.40 -0.60 -13.63
C GLY A 250 8.87 0.82 -13.47
N PHE A 251 8.51 1.13 -12.22
CA PHE A 251 7.96 2.42 -11.83
C PHE A 251 8.69 2.93 -10.60
N VAL A 252 8.85 4.25 -10.48
CA VAL A 252 9.39 4.87 -9.28
C VAL A 252 8.31 5.69 -8.61
N THR A 253 7.97 5.30 -7.40
CA THR A 253 7.06 6.05 -6.51
C THR A 253 7.86 7.12 -5.79
N ILE A 254 7.53 8.39 -5.98
CA ILE A 254 8.19 9.55 -5.37
C ILE A 254 7.22 10.19 -4.38
N GLU A 255 7.70 10.45 -3.17
CA GLU A 255 6.90 11.09 -2.13
C GLU A 255 6.38 12.48 -2.58
N GLY A 256 5.09 12.71 -2.42
CA GLY A 256 4.43 13.96 -2.85
C GLY A 256 4.05 14.03 -4.32
N ARG A 257 4.27 12.97 -5.11
CA ARG A 257 3.73 12.84 -6.48
C ARG A 257 2.53 11.91 -6.51
N GLU A 258 1.51 12.32 -7.24
CA GLU A 258 0.28 11.51 -7.41
C GLU A 258 0.47 10.30 -8.32
N GLN A 259 1.39 10.37 -9.27
CA GLN A 259 1.64 9.32 -10.26
C GLN A 259 3.08 8.85 -10.24
N ASP A 260 3.24 7.53 -10.33
CA ASP A 260 4.54 6.89 -10.46
C ASP A 260 5.21 7.25 -11.79
N VAL A 261 6.55 7.34 -11.75
CA VAL A 261 7.38 7.59 -12.92
C VAL A 261 7.72 6.26 -13.59
N PHE A 262 7.33 6.08 -14.85
CA PHE A 262 7.69 4.92 -15.65
C PHE A 262 9.19 4.93 -15.99
N VAL A 263 9.86 3.77 -15.80
CA VAL A 263 11.27 3.59 -16.13
C VAL A 263 11.42 2.42 -17.11
N PRO A 264 11.79 2.67 -18.37
CA PRO A 264 12.06 1.62 -19.35
C PRO A 264 13.21 0.71 -18.89
N ARG A 265 13.23 -0.54 -19.37
CA ARG A 265 14.22 -1.56 -18.98
C ARG A 265 15.67 -1.06 -19.11
N GLU A 266 15.98 -0.39 -20.22
CA GLU A 266 17.32 0.10 -20.54
C GLU A 266 17.81 1.18 -19.57
N LYS A 267 16.84 1.85 -18.89
CA LYS A 267 17.11 2.99 -17.98
C LYS A 267 17.07 2.61 -16.50
N THR A 268 16.89 1.31 -16.17
CA THR A 268 16.80 0.84 -14.76
C THR A 268 18.13 0.80 -14.04
N LYS A 269 19.28 0.81 -14.75
CA LYS A 269 20.64 0.63 -14.20
C LYS A 269 20.81 -0.57 -13.27
N GLY A 270 19.99 -1.62 -13.48
CA GLY A 270 20.05 -2.82 -12.66
C GLY A 270 19.37 -2.71 -11.31
N ALA A 271 18.53 -1.70 -11.10
CA ALA A 271 17.69 -1.62 -9.89
C ALA A 271 16.77 -2.83 -9.77
N MET A 272 16.59 -3.30 -8.55
CA MET A 272 15.67 -4.38 -8.18
C MET A 272 14.43 -3.81 -7.50
N HIS A 273 13.35 -4.58 -7.52
CA HIS A 273 12.11 -4.20 -6.83
C HIS A 273 12.38 -3.85 -5.35
N GLY A 274 11.85 -2.72 -4.90
CA GLY A 274 12.04 -2.20 -3.55
C GLY A 274 13.24 -1.27 -3.37
N ASP A 275 14.19 -1.23 -4.31
CA ASP A 275 15.37 -0.39 -4.20
C ASP A 275 15.04 1.10 -4.08
N LYS A 276 15.73 1.80 -3.19
CA LYS A 276 15.67 3.25 -3.09
C LYS A 276 16.60 3.85 -4.13
N VAL A 277 16.04 4.64 -5.03
CA VAL A 277 16.75 5.15 -6.23
C VAL A 277 16.65 6.66 -6.38
N LEU A 278 17.61 7.24 -7.08
CA LEU A 278 17.50 8.59 -7.64
C LEU A 278 17.05 8.48 -9.10
N VAL A 279 15.94 9.12 -9.46
CA VAL A 279 15.36 9.13 -10.80
C VAL A 279 15.34 10.55 -11.36
N VAL A 280 15.77 10.71 -12.61
CA VAL A 280 15.58 11.94 -13.39
C VAL A 280 14.37 11.75 -14.27
N ILE A 281 13.45 12.71 -14.21
CA ILE A 281 12.25 12.72 -15.04
C ILE A 281 12.59 13.38 -16.37
N GLU A 282 12.53 12.61 -17.43
CA GLU A 282 12.84 13.05 -18.79
C GLU A 282 11.61 13.62 -19.50
N GLN A 283 10.45 12.98 -19.29
CA GLN A 283 9.17 13.42 -19.81
C GLN A 283 8.14 13.43 -18.69
N GLU A 284 7.39 14.52 -18.58
CA GLU A 284 6.27 14.59 -17.64
C GLU A 284 5.01 13.95 -18.23
N SER A 285 4.06 13.66 -17.34
CA SER A 285 2.74 13.21 -17.78
C SER A 285 2.06 14.27 -18.65
N ASP A 286 1.62 13.89 -19.85
CA ASP A 286 0.89 14.76 -20.78
C ASP A 286 -0.23 13.95 -21.44
N GLY A 287 -1.47 14.47 -21.34
CA GLY A 287 -2.63 13.99 -22.10
C GLY A 287 -2.95 12.49 -21.99
N GLY A 288 -2.64 11.84 -20.83
CA GLY A 288 -2.89 10.41 -20.59
C GLY A 288 -1.64 9.53 -20.66
N ARG A 289 -0.46 10.07 -20.99
CA ARG A 289 0.81 9.37 -20.89
C ARG A 289 1.43 9.62 -19.51
N ARG A 290 1.93 8.54 -18.87
CA ARG A 290 2.65 8.63 -17.61
C ARG A 290 3.99 9.34 -17.79
N ALA A 291 4.48 9.96 -16.71
CA ALA A 291 5.84 10.50 -16.68
C ALA A 291 6.85 9.39 -16.95
N GLU A 292 7.88 9.65 -17.78
CA GLU A 292 8.99 8.74 -18.06
C GLU A 292 10.28 9.30 -17.48
N GLY A 293 11.09 8.42 -16.88
CA GLY A 293 12.35 8.79 -16.28
C GLY A 293 13.44 7.73 -16.41
N SER A 294 14.64 8.08 -15.97
CA SER A 294 15.79 7.17 -15.89
C SER A 294 16.37 7.15 -14.49
N ILE A 295 16.76 5.97 -14.02
CA ILE A 295 17.47 5.82 -12.75
C ILE A 295 18.90 6.32 -12.93
N VAL A 296 19.31 7.26 -12.10
CA VAL A 296 20.67 7.81 -12.08
C VAL A 296 21.56 6.97 -11.20
N ARG A 297 21.08 6.67 -10.00
CA ARG A 297 21.81 5.91 -8.98
C ARG A 297 20.86 5.15 -8.07
N ILE A 298 21.27 3.97 -7.65
CA ILE A 298 20.67 3.23 -6.57
C ILE A 298 21.27 3.75 -5.26
N LEU A 299 20.43 4.21 -4.34
CA LEU A 299 20.83 4.74 -3.04
C LEU A 299 20.99 3.62 -2.03
N GLU A 300 20.03 2.68 -2.05
CA GLU A 300 19.97 1.57 -1.13
C GLU A 300 19.31 0.38 -1.83
N HIS A 301 19.90 -0.80 -1.67
CA HIS A 301 19.31 -2.06 -2.12
C HIS A 301 18.39 -2.63 -1.05
N ALA A 302 17.14 -2.86 -1.41
CA ALA A 302 16.17 -3.46 -0.50
C ALA A 302 16.41 -4.95 -0.27
N ASN A 303 16.92 -5.65 -1.27
CA ASN A 303 17.05 -7.09 -1.27
C ASN A 303 18.52 -7.51 -1.12
N GLN A 304 18.98 -7.74 0.11
CA GLN A 304 20.32 -8.28 0.36
C GLN A 304 20.32 -9.81 0.25
N GLU A 305 19.23 -10.43 0.64
CA GLU A 305 18.98 -11.87 0.51
C GLU A 305 17.66 -12.08 -0.24
N LEU A 306 17.59 -13.15 -1.02
CA LEU A 306 16.41 -13.50 -1.80
C LEU A 306 16.13 -14.99 -1.67
N VAL A 307 14.86 -15.35 -1.71
CA VAL A 307 14.42 -16.74 -1.84
C VAL A 307 14.16 -17.04 -3.32
N GLY A 308 14.54 -18.24 -3.76
CA GLY A 308 14.28 -18.65 -5.12
C GLY A 308 14.55 -20.11 -5.37
N LEU A 309 14.29 -20.54 -6.60
CA LEU A 309 14.55 -21.90 -7.06
C LEU A 309 15.94 -22.00 -7.67
N TYR A 310 16.72 -22.96 -7.21
CA TYR A 310 18.06 -23.23 -7.75
C TYR A 310 18.01 -24.19 -8.93
N GLU A 311 18.67 -23.79 -10.02
CA GLU A 311 18.92 -24.61 -11.21
C GLU A 311 20.41 -24.75 -11.46
N LYS A 312 20.91 -25.98 -11.40
CA LYS A 312 22.32 -26.29 -11.64
C LYS A 312 22.61 -26.47 -13.13
N ASN A 313 23.67 -25.84 -13.61
CA ASN A 313 24.13 -25.96 -14.98
C ASN A 313 25.65 -26.24 -15.02
N GLY A 314 26.01 -27.53 -15.02
CA GLY A 314 27.41 -27.95 -14.98
C GLY A 314 28.13 -27.53 -13.70
N GLY A 315 29.15 -26.67 -13.81
CA GLY A 315 29.94 -26.15 -12.70
C GLY A 315 29.41 -24.91 -12.01
N PHE A 316 28.32 -24.32 -12.48
CA PHE A 316 27.68 -23.13 -11.93
C PHE A 316 26.16 -23.33 -11.87
N GLY A 317 25.42 -22.37 -11.39
CA GLY A 317 23.94 -22.42 -11.37
C GLY A 317 23.30 -21.04 -11.40
N PHE A 318 21.99 -21.07 -11.37
CA PHE A 318 21.16 -19.86 -11.27
C PHE A 318 20.12 -20.05 -10.17
N VAL A 319 19.78 -18.95 -9.50
CA VAL A 319 18.60 -18.89 -8.65
C VAL A 319 17.55 -18.02 -9.33
N ILE A 320 16.39 -18.60 -9.61
CA ILE A 320 15.22 -17.90 -10.12
C ILE A 320 14.47 -17.34 -8.90
N PRO A 321 14.39 -16.00 -8.71
CA PRO A 321 13.72 -15.43 -7.54
C PRO A 321 12.23 -15.77 -7.51
N ASP A 322 11.71 -16.06 -6.32
CA ASP A 322 10.27 -16.33 -6.10
C ASP A 322 9.39 -15.07 -6.31
N ASN A 323 9.98 -13.90 -6.12
CA ASN A 323 9.29 -12.63 -6.41
C ASN A 323 9.37 -12.31 -7.92
N PRO A 324 8.27 -12.39 -8.67
CA PRO A 324 8.27 -12.17 -10.11
C PRO A 324 8.60 -10.72 -10.50
N ARG A 325 8.53 -9.77 -9.56
CA ARG A 325 8.95 -8.37 -9.79
C ARG A 325 10.48 -8.23 -9.89
N ILE A 326 11.24 -9.28 -9.50
CA ILE A 326 12.69 -9.37 -9.69
C ILE A 326 12.92 -10.20 -10.94
N SER A 327 13.00 -9.54 -12.08
CA SER A 327 13.03 -10.17 -13.41
C SER A 327 14.38 -10.76 -13.83
N ARG A 328 15.39 -10.76 -12.94
CA ARG A 328 16.76 -11.23 -13.24
C ARG A 328 17.12 -12.41 -12.35
N ASP A 329 17.54 -13.53 -12.97
CA ASP A 329 18.10 -14.67 -12.24
C ASP A 329 19.43 -14.28 -11.59
N ILE A 330 19.72 -14.87 -10.45
CA ILE A 330 20.96 -14.66 -9.71
C ILE A 330 21.95 -15.75 -10.15
N PHE A 331 23.10 -15.32 -10.67
CA PHE A 331 24.19 -16.25 -11.02
C PHE A 331 24.89 -16.76 -9.76
N ILE A 332 25.09 -18.08 -9.69
CA ILE A 332 25.79 -18.75 -8.59
C ILE A 332 27.07 -19.35 -9.13
N PRO A 333 28.24 -18.80 -8.78
CA PRO A 333 29.53 -19.32 -9.20
C PRO A 333 29.78 -20.73 -8.64
N GLN A 334 30.74 -21.44 -9.25
CA GLN A 334 31.19 -22.74 -8.78
C GLN A 334 31.68 -22.66 -7.33
N GLY A 335 31.20 -23.60 -6.49
CA GLY A 335 31.54 -23.67 -5.06
C GLY A 335 30.77 -22.71 -4.16
N CYS A 336 29.85 -21.90 -4.75
CA CYS A 336 28.95 -21.01 -3.99
C CYS A 336 27.52 -21.55 -3.87
N ASP A 337 27.30 -22.84 -4.24
CA ASP A 337 25.99 -23.50 -4.26
C ASP A 337 25.62 -24.20 -2.94
N ALA A 338 26.50 -24.18 -1.91
CA ALA A 338 26.31 -24.85 -0.62
C ALA A 338 25.84 -26.32 -0.74
N GLY A 339 26.13 -27.00 -1.87
CA GLY A 339 25.68 -28.35 -2.16
C GLY A 339 24.23 -28.45 -2.66
N ALA A 340 23.60 -27.34 -3.05
CA ALA A 340 22.25 -27.37 -3.61
C ALA A 340 22.21 -28.13 -4.95
N VAL A 341 21.08 -28.77 -5.22
CA VAL A 341 20.78 -29.46 -6.48
C VAL A 341 19.58 -28.79 -7.14
N THR A 342 19.41 -29.00 -8.45
CA THR A 342 18.24 -28.48 -9.20
C THR A 342 16.94 -28.88 -8.51
N GLY A 343 16.04 -27.89 -8.32
CA GLY A 343 14.77 -28.07 -7.64
C GLY A 343 14.78 -27.67 -6.16
N HIS A 344 15.96 -27.35 -5.58
CA HIS A 344 16.00 -26.82 -4.23
C HIS A 344 15.50 -25.37 -4.18
N LYS A 345 14.65 -25.09 -3.19
CA LYS A 345 14.37 -23.73 -2.70
C LYS A 345 15.51 -23.31 -1.81
N VAL A 346 16.07 -22.13 -2.08
CA VAL A 346 17.27 -21.65 -1.42
C VAL A 346 17.15 -20.18 -1.02
N ILE A 347 17.92 -19.79 0.00
CA ILE A 347 18.18 -18.39 0.30
C ILE A 347 19.53 -18.03 -0.34
N VAL A 348 19.54 -17.00 -1.15
CA VAL A 348 20.75 -16.50 -1.81
C VAL A 348 21.07 -15.09 -1.32
N LYS A 349 22.30 -14.88 -0.88
CA LYS A 349 22.83 -13.57 -0.53
C LYS A 349 23.51 -12.96 -1.75
N ILE A 350 23.06 -11.77 -2.15
CA ILE A 350 23.61 -11.06 -3.30
C ILE A 350 24.97 -10.48 -2.93
N LYS A 351 25.99 -10.72 -3.79
CA LYS A 351 27.36 -10.19 -3.67
C LYS A 351 27.63 -9.06 -4.64
N ASP A 352 27.13 -9.18 -5.87
CA ASP A 352 27.19 -8.15 -6.90
C ASP A 352 25.81 -8.01 -7.53
N TYR A 353 25.23 -6.83 -7.48
CA TYR A 353 23.88 -6.56 -8.03
C TYR A 353 23.89 -6.37 -9.55
N GLY A 354 25.08 -6.23 -10.15
CA GLY A 354 25.23 -5.80 -11.54
C GLY A 354 24.75 -4.35 -11.73
N ASN A 355 25.45 -3.58 -12.54
CA ASN A 355 25.18 -2.16 -12.77
C ASN A 355 24.41 -1.90 -14.08
N SER A 356 23.89 -2.92 -14.71
CA SER A 356 23.18 -2.87 -16.00
C SER A 356 22.05 -3.92 -16.00
N PRO A 357 20.94 -3.69 -16.70
CA PRO A 357 19.84 -4.64 -16.79
C PRO A 357 20.23 -5.98 -17.45
N ASP A 358 21.29 -5.99 -18.24
CA ASP A 358 21.76 -7.20 -18.94
C ASP A 358 22.83 -7.99 -18.17
N LYS A 359 23.46 -7.38 -17.15
CA LYS A 359 24.40 -8.07 -16.27
C LYS A 359 23.62 -8.78 -15.16
N LYS A 360 23.62 -10.12 -15.15
CA LYS A 360 23.02 -10.90 -14.07
C LYS A 360 23.69 -10.59 -12.74
N PRO A 361 22.91 -10.41 -11.66
CA PRO A 361 23.49 -10.33 -10.31
C PRO A 361 24.19 -11.64 -9.95
N GLU A 362 25.17 -11.54 -9.05
CA GLU A 362 25.94 -12.68 -8.56
C GLU A 362 25.69 -12.87 -7.06
N GLY A 363 25.50 -14.11 -6.62
CA GLY A 363 25.19 -14.44 -5.24
C GLY A 363 25.83 -15.74 -4.74
N VAL A 364 25.64 -15.97 -3.46
CA VAL A 364 26.06 -17.18 -2.76
C VAL A 364 24.85 -17.76 -2.03
N ILE A 365 24.60 -19.05 -2.16
CA ILE A 365 23.56 -19.74 -1.41
C ILE A 365 23.99 -19.80 0.05
N THR A 366 23.15 -19.24 0.95
CA THR A 366 23.40 -19.21 2.40
C THR A 366 22.63 -20.31 3.12
N SER A 367 21.48 -20.73 2.58
CA SER A 367 20.66 -21.80 3.17
C SER A 367 19.86 -22.54 2.10
N ILE A 368 19.67 -23.84 2.31
CA ILE A 368 18.77 -24.69 1.55
C ILE A 368 17.53 -24.92 2.39
N LEU A 369 16.35 -24.54 1.88
CA LEU A 369 15.06 -24.70 2.56
C LEU A 369 14.48 -26.11 2.38
N GLY A 370 14.85 -26.79 1.32
CA GLY A 370 14.40 -28.14 0.93
C GLY A 370 14.12 -28.21 -0.57
N HIS A 371 13.69 -29.36 -1.05
CA HIS A 371 13.25 -29.51 -2.43
C HIS A 371 11.85 -28.91 -2.60
N MET A 372 11.57 -28.29 -3.74
CA MET A 372 10.29 -27.62 -4.04
C MET A 372 9.05 -28.51 -3.86
N ASN A 373 9.22 -29.83 -3.91
CA ASN A 373 8.16 -30.83 -3.71
C ASN A 373 8.09 -31.39 -2.27
N ASP A 374 8.99 -30.94 -1.39
CA ASP A 374 8.97 -31.37 0.00
C ASP A 374 7.82 -30.68 0.75
N PRO A 375 7.12 -31.42 1.64
CA PRO A 375 6.03 -30.86 2.42
C PRO A 375 6.45 -29.62 3.22
N GLY A 376 5.68 -28.53 3.11
CA GLY A 376 5.87 -27.29 3.87
C GLY A 376 6.97 -26.35 3.36
N VAL A 377 7.81 -26.76 2.40
CA VAL A 377 8.86 -25.91 1.80
C VAL A 377 8.26 -24.75 1.02
N ASP A 378 7.10 -24.96 0.44
CA ASP A 378 6.32 -23.94 -0.25
C ASP A 378 5.96 -22.77 0.66
N ILE A 379 5.35 -23.05 1.82
CA ILE A 379 4.99 -21.98 2.80
C ILE A 379 6.26 -21.42 3.44
N LEU A 380 7.24 -22.27 3.78
CA LEU A 380 8.51 -21.81 4.33
C LEU A 380 9.22 -20.83 3.39
N SER A 381 9.14 -21.05 2.07
CA SER A 381 9.67 -20.11 1.07
C SER A 381 9.01 -18.73 1.19
N ILE A 382 7.70 -18.67 1.37
CA ILE A 382 6.96 -17.40 1.55
C ILE A 382 7.36 -16.74 2.87
N VAL A 383 7.41 -17.51 3.98
CA VAL A 383 7.86 -17.04 5.30
C VAL A 383 9.23 -16.34 5.19
N LYS A 384 10.18 -16.99 4.53
CA LYS A 384 11.53 -16.45 4.32
C LYS A 384 11.54 -15.25 3.35
N ALA A 385 10.75 -15.31 2.26
CA ALA A 385 10.68 -14.23 1.27
C ALA A 385 10.12 -12.92 1.85
N TYR A 386 9.17 -13.04 2.79
CA TYR A 386 8.60 -11.87 3.50
C TYR A 386 9.38 -11.52 4.78
N GLY A 387 10.46 -12.24 5.10
CA GLY A 387 11.27 -11.99 6.30
C GLY A 387 10.46 -12.13 7.59
N LEU A 388 9.50 -13.05 7.62
CA LEU A 388 8.70 -13.32 8.82
C LEU A 388 9.55 -14.09 9.84
N PRO A 389 9.59 -13.66 11.11
CA PRO A 389 10.41 -14.29 12.14
C PRO A 389 9.75 -15.57 12.66
N GLU A 390 10.41 -16.70 12.52
CA GLU A 390 9.89 -18.00 12.97
C GLU A 390 10.17 -18.27 14.45
N GLU A 391 11.34 -17.85 14.93
CA GLU A 391 11.79 -18.10 16.29
C GLU A 391 11.80 -16.81 17.12
N PHE A 392 11.72 -16.96 18.44
CA PHE A 392 11.89 -15.85 19.37
C PHE A 392 13.34 -15.79 19.84
N PRO A 393 13.93 -14.58 20.00
CA PRO A 393 15.28 -14.40 20.49
C PRO A 393 15.48 -14.99 21.91
N PRO A 394 16.71 -15.43 22.26
CA PRO A 394 16.99 -16.01 23.58
C PRO A 394 16.62 -15.11 24.76
N GLU A 395 16.79 -13.77 24.62
CA GLU A 395 16.39 -12.82 25.64
C GLU A 395 14.88 -12.77 25.89
N VAL A 396 14.07 -13.00 24.86
CA VAL A 396 12.62 -13.13 24.97
C VAL A 396 12.26 -14.41 25.70
N MET A 397 12.93 -15.51 25.36
CA MET A 397 12.71 -16.82 26.01
C MET A 397 13.11 -16.80 27.47
N ALA A 398 14.20 -16.11 27.82
CA ALA A 398 14.62 -15.93 29.21
C ALA A 398 13.60 -15.14 30.03
N GLN A 399 13.08 -14.04 29.49
CA GLN A 399 12.00 -13.27 30.15
C GLN A 399 10.72 -14.08 30.33
N LEU A 400 10.41 -14.95 29.35
CA LEU A 400 9.23 -15.81 29.37
C LEU A 400 9.24 -16.82 30.52
N GLU A 401 10.41 -17.30 30.94
CA GLU A 401 10.56 -18.20 32.10
C GLU A 401 10.15 -17.55 33.43
N GLU A 402 10.29 -16.20 33.52
CA GLU A 402 9.90 -15.43 34.74
C GLU A 402 8.38 -15.26 34.86
N ILE A 403 7.64 -15.44 33.76
CA ILE A 403 6.19 -15.26 33.73
C ILE A 403 5.50 -16.51 34.27
N PRO A 404 4.58 -16.36 35.24
CA PRO A 404 3.87 -17.50 35.82
C PRO A 404 2.90 -18.15 34.82
N ASP A 405 2.51 -19.39 35.10
CA ASP A 405 1.51 -20.09 34.27
C ASP A 405 0.07 -19.81 34.70
N ALA A 406 -0.12 -19.17 35.89
CA ALA A 406 -1.43 -18.77 36.41
C ALA A 406 -1.34 -17.39 37.06
N VAL A 407 -2.47 -16.68 37.13
CA VAL A 407 -2.60 -15.37 37.76
C VAL A 407 -2.28 -15.49 39.27
N ARG A 408 -1.33 -14.71 39.77
CA ARG A 408 -0.94 -14.69 41.18
C ARG A 408 -1.95 -13.85 41.97
N GLU A 409 -2.03 -14.11 43.29
CA GLU A 409 -2.90 -13.32 44.15
C GLU A 409 -2.51 -11.84 44.22
N GLU A 410 -1.21 -11.56 44.13
CA GLU A 410 -0.70 -10.19 44.08
C GLU A 410 -1.17 -9.42 42.81
N ASP A 411 -1.35 -10.11 41.69
CA ASP A 411 -1.76 -9.52 40.40
C ASP A 411 -3.28 -9.18 40.38
N LYS A 412 -4.05 -9.75 41.32
CA LYS A 412 -5.49 -9.50 41.48
C LYS A 412 -5.78 -8.22 42.26
N ALA A 413 -4.81 -7.73 43.03
CA ALA A 413 -5.03 -6.58 43.88
C ALA A 413 -5.36 -5.31 43.10
N GLY A 414 -6.38 -4.56 43.57
CA GLY A 414 -6.80 -3.30 42.96
C GLY A 414 -7.66 -3.43 41.69
N ARG A 415 -7.91 -4.66 41.22
CA ARG A 415 -8.77 -4.94 40.07
C ARG A 415 -10.22 -5.10 40.47
N LYS A 416 -11.12 -4.70 39.60
CA LYS A 416 -12.56 -4.96 39.78
C LYS A 416 -12.85 -6.43 39.54
N ASP A 417 -13.37 -7.12 40.53
CA ASP A 417 -13.72 -8.54 40.42
C ASP A 417 -15.06 -8.72 39.72
N LEU A 418 -15.06 -9.38 38.57
CA LEU A 418 -16.22 -9.67 37.71
C LEU A 418 -16.42 -11.17 37.51
N ARG A 419 -15.78 -12.04 38.32
CA ARG A 419 -15.83 -13.49 38.14
C ARG A 419 -17.20 -14.11 38.39
N ASP A 420 -18.12 -13.38 39.02
CA ASP A 420 -19.48 -13.83 39.29
C ASP A 420 -20.47 -13.53 38.12
N LEU A 421 -20.01 -12.77 37.11
CA LEU A 421 -20.82 -12.46 35.93
C LEU A 421 -20.72 -13.58 34.89
N PRO A 422 -21.88 -14.03 34.32
CA PRO A 422 -21.84 -15.00 33.22
C PRO A 422 -20.99 -14.50 32.05
N THR A 423 -19.83 -15.12 31.84
CA THR A 423 -18.81 -14.69 30.91
C THR A 423 -18.55 -15.77 29.86
N VAL A 424 -18.62 -15.40 28.59
CA VAL A 424 -18.36 -16.33 27.47
C VAL A 424 -17.34 -15.79 26.50
N THR A 425 -16.54 -16.70 25.90
CA THR A 425 -15.79 -16.41 24.66
C THR A 425 -16.47 -17.06 23.48
N ILE A 426 -16.42 -16.46 22.28
CA ILE A 426 -17.05 -16.98 21.06
C ILE A 426 -16.07 -16.84 19.90
N ASP A 427 -15.45 -17.92 19.48
CA ASP A 427 -14.35 -17.94 18.53
C ASP A 427 -14.46 -19.08 17.52
N GLY A 428 -13.50 -19.21 16.62
CA GLY A 428 -13.33 -20.37 15.76
C GLY A 428 -12.96 -21.61 16.58
N GLU A 429 -13.27 -22.81 16.05
CA GLU A 429 -13.01 -24.10 16.71
C GLU A 429 -11.54 -24.29 17.07
N GLU A 430 -10.64 -23.82 16.18
CA GLU A 430 -9.19 -24.00 16.27
C GLU A 430 -8.47 -22.86 17.00
N ALA A 431 -9.17 -21.78 17.35
CA ALA A 431 -8.60 -20.61 18.02
C ALA A 431 -8.04 -21.00 19.40
N LYS A 432 -6.86 -20.51 19.74
CA LYS A 432 -6.17 -20.74 21.01
C LYS A 432 -5.79 -19.45 21.72
N ASP A 433 -5.74 -18.36 20.99
CA ASP A 433 -5.39 -17.02 21.40
C ASP A 433 -6.67 -16.17 21.59
N LEU A 434 -7.42 -16.51 22.67
CA LEU A 434 -8.70 -15.88 22.95
C LEU A 434 -8.47 -14.48 23.55
N ASP A 435 -8.56 -13.46 22.71
CA ASP A 435 -8.35 -12.06 23.10
C ASP A 435 -9.50 -11.46 23.88
N ASP A 436 -10.75 -11.85 23.59
CA ASP A 436 -11.96 -11.22 24.07
C ASP A 436 -12.95 -12.17 24.72
N ALA A 437 -13.64 -11.67 25.74
CA ALA A 437 -14.77 -12.31 26.39
C ALA A 437 -15.90 -11.31 26.60
N ILE A 438 -17.12 -11.79 26.64
CA ILE A 438 -18.33 -10.97 26.68
C ILE A 438 -19.17 -11.29 27.90
N THR A 439 -19.63 -10.23 28.58
CA THR A 439 -20.77 -10.29 29.52
C THR A 439 -21.89 -9.43 29.01
N LEU A 440 -23.15 -9.86 29.20
CA LEU A 440 -24.33 -9.07 28.85
C LEU A 440 -25.38 -9.23 29.89
N GLU A 441 -25.91 -8.11 30.37
CA GLU A 441 -27.06 -8.04 31.28
C GLU A 441 -28.15 -7.15 30.67
N LYS A 442 -29.38 -7.55 30.74
CA LYS A 442 -30.53 -6.72 30.35
C LYS A 442 -30.94 -5.85 31.53
N THR A 443 -30.98 -4.52 31.32
CA THR A 443 -31.34 -3.53 32.34
C THR A 443 -32.69 -2.89 32.04
N GLU A 444 -33.24 -2.10 32.95
CA GLU A 444 -34.50 -1.35 32.71
C GLU A 444 -34.38 -0.34 31.55
N GLN A 445 -33.15 0.16 31.27
CA GLN A 445 -32.90 1.16 30.25
C GLN A 445 -32.39 0.57 28.93
N GLY A 446 -32.12 -0.74 28.87
CA GLY A 446 -31.61 -1.44 27.72
C GLY A 446 -30.64 -2.56 28.11
N TYR A 447 -29.33 -2.39 27.88
CA TYR A 447 -28.33 -3.43 28.08
C TYR A 447 -27.08 -2.87 28.76
N ARG A 448 -26.46 -3.70 29.62
CA ARG A 448 -25.08 -3.50 30.08
C ARG A 448 -24.20 -4.53 29.37
N LEU A 449 -23.38 -4.05 28.44
CA LEU A 449 -22.44 -4.87 27.67
C LEU A 449 -21.03 -4.71 28.25
N GLY A 450 -20.42 -5.82 28.68
CA GLY A 450 -19.02 -5.88 29.06
C GLY A 450 -18.21 -6.54 27.94
N VAL A 451 -17.21 -5.83 27.43
CA VAL A 451 -16.20 -6.34 26.50
C VAL A 451 -14.88 -6.41 27.28
N HIS A 452 -14.43 -7.63 27.55
CA HIS A 452 -13.28 -7.91 28.40
C HIS A 452 -12.14 -8.39 27.54
N ILE A 453 -11.04 -7.63 27.49
CA ILE A 453 -9.89 -7.91 26.63
C ILE A 453 -8.71 -8.34 27.50
N ALA A 454 -8.02 -9.37 27.07
CA ALA A 454 -6.83 -9.90 27.74
C ALA A 454 -5.84 -8.78 28.10
N ASP A 455 -5.49 -8.64 29.38
CA ASP A 455 -4.53 -7.63 29.86
C ASP A 455 -3.07 -8.09 29.59
N VAL A 456 -2.70 -8.12 28.33
CA VAL A 456 -1.37 -8.52 27.87
C VAL A 456 -0.28 -7.61 28.43
N THR A 457 -0.61 -6.33 28.69
CA THR A 457 0.33 -5.33 29.17
C THR A 457 0.81 -5.58 30.61
N HIS A 458 0.12 -6.39 31.36
CA HIS A 458 0.56 -6.82 32.68
C HIS A 458 1.87 -7.63 32.58
N TYR A 459 1.99 -8.49 31.56
CA TYR A 459 3.14 -9.35 31.32
C TYR A 459 4.15 -8.76 30.35
N VAL A 460 3.70 -8.01 29.34
CA VAL A 460 4.53 -7.41 28.29
C VAL A 460 4.74 -5.92 28.59
N ARG A 461 5.73 -5.62 29.45
CA ARG A 461 6.03 -4.26 29.88
C ARG A 461 6.80 -3.50 28.82
N GLU A 462 6.53 -2.19 28.69
CA GLU A 462 7.19 -1.31 27.73
C GLU A 462 8.72 -1.37 27.84
N GLY A 463 9.41 -1.49 26.71
CA GLY A 463 10.85 -1.57 26.59
C GLY A 463 11.47 -2.91 27.01
N SER A 464 10.67 -3.91 27.42
CA SER A 464 11.15 -5.26 27.73
C SER A 464 11.59 -6.01 26.46
N PRO A 465 12.35 -7.11 26.57
CA PRO A 465 12.64 -7.96 25.41
C PRO A 465 11.40 -8.44 24.67
N LEU A 466 10.35 -8.85 25.39
CA LEU A 466 9.05 -9.24 24.82
C LEU A 466 8.40 -8.09 24.03
N ASP A 467 8.41 -6.88 24.58
CA ASP A 467 7.84 -5.71 23.94
C ASP A 467 8.57 -5.33 22.65
N ARG A 468 9.91 -5.31 22.69
CA ARG A 468 10.72 -5.00 21.50
C ARG A 468 10.48 -6.01 20.37
N GLU A 469 10.37 -7.29 20.71
CA GLU A 469 10.09 -8.32 19.71
C GLU A 469 8.64 -8.24 19.22
N ALA A 470 7.66 -7.95 20.09
CA ALA A 470 6.28 -7.73 19.69
C ALA A 470 6.14 -6.54 18.72
N LEU A 471 6.82 -5.42 18.99
CA LEU A 471 6.85 -4.27 18.08
C LEU A 471 7.52 -4.62 16.73
N LYS A 472 8.60 -5.39 16.76
CA LYS A 472 9.30 -5.83 15.54
C LYS A 472 8.42 -6.75 14.68
N ARG A 473 7.60 -7.60 15.29
CA ARG A 473 6.62 -8.45 14.60
C ARG A 473 5.40 -7.66 14.15
N GLY A 474 4.91 -6.76 15.00
CA GLY A 474 3.80 -5.84 14.79
C GLY A 474 2.42 -6.47 14.80
N THR A 475 2.30 -7.68 14.28
CA THR A 475 1.08 -8.50 14.24
C THR A 475 1.41 -9.98 14.14
N SER A 476 0.49 -10.84 14.60
CA SER A 476 0.51 -12.27 14.23
C SER A 476 0.18 -12.42 12.74
N VAL A 477 0.71 -13.47 12.10
CA VAL A 477 0.48 -13.79 10.69
C VAL A 477 -0.16 -15.17 10.59
N TYR A 478 -1.34 -15.25 9.96
CA TYR A 478 -2.16 -16.45 9.88
C TYR A 478 -2.01 -17.08 8.49
N LEU A 479 -1.01 -17.96 8.35
CA LEU A 479 -0.79 -18.70 7.11
C LEU A 479 -1.70 -19.93 7.06
N THR A 480 -1.86 -20.50 5.88
CA THR A 480 -2.80 -21.62 5.66
C THR A 480 -2.51 -22.86 6.53
N ASP A 481 -1.24 -23.11 6.91
CA ASP A 481 -0.81 -24.30 7.68
C ASP A 481 -0.35 -23.97 9.10
N ARG A 482 -0.05 -22.72 9.41
CA ARG A 482 0.51 -22.29 10.70
C ARG A 482 0.24 -20.83 11.00
N VAL A 483 0.36 -20.50 12.28
CA VAL A 483 0.38 -19.11 12.76
C VAL A 483 1.80 -18.74 13.15
N ILE A 484 2.28 -17.58 12.68
CA ILE A 484 3.50 -16.96 13.20
C ILE A 484 3.06 -15.90 14.22
N PRO A 485 3.14 -16.19 15.52
CA PRO A 485 2.52 -15.38 16.55
C PRO A 485 3.35 -14.12 16.85
N MET A 486 2.69 -13.01 17.22
CA MET A 486 3.33 -11.81 17.73
C MET A 486 4.00 -12.07 19.10
N LEU A 487 3.37 -12.86 19.94
CA LEU A 487 3.84 -13.23 21.29
C LEU A 487 4.08 -14.74 21.40
N PRO A 488 5.02 -15.19 22.24
CA PRO A 488 5.23 -16.61 22.49
C PRO A 488 3.97 -17.33 22.98
N HIS A 489 3.81 -18.60 22.62
CA HIS A 489 2.60 -19.40 22.93
C HIS A 489 2.27 -19.50 24.43
N LYS A 490 3.26 -19.43 25.34
CA LYS A 490 3.03 -19.37 26.79
C LYS A 490 2.18 -18.14 27.16
N LEU A 491 2.32 -17.05 26.41
CA LEU A 491 1.47 -15.84 26.56
C LEU A 491 0.21 -15.96 25.70
N SER A 492 0.36 -16.10 24.40
CA SER A 492 -0.75 -16.00 23.45
C SER A 492 -1.82 -17.07 23.62
N ASN A 493 -1.43 -18.30 23.97
CA ASN A 493 -2.35 -19.43 24.16
C ASN A 493 -2.53 -19.81 25.64
N GLY A 494 -1.63 -19.29 26.51
CA GLY A 494 -1.55 -19.58 27.94
C GLY A 494 -2.17 -18.48 28.80
N ILE A 495 -1.34 -17.79 29.58
CA ILE A 495 -1.80 -16.90 30.66
C ILE A 495 -2.57 -15.68 30.16
N CYS A 496 -2.32 -15.18 28.94
CA CYS A 496 -3.11 -14.08 28.36
C CYS A 496 -4.40 -14.55 27.74
N SER A 497 -4.44 -15.77 27.15
CA SER A 497 -5.67 -16.29 26.55
C SER A 497 -6.79 -16.48 27.58
N LEU A 498 -7.98 -15.99 27.27
CA LEU A 498 -9.14 -16.02 28.16
C LEU A 498 -9.76 -17.43 28.21
N ASN A 499 -8.99 -18.38 28.71
CA ASN A 499 -9.36 -19.77 28.77
C ASN A 499 -10.48 -20.05 29.76
N GLN A 500 -11.38 -20.97 29.41
CA GLN A 500 -12.52 -21.36 30.26
C GLN A 500 -12.08 -21.88 31.64
N GLY A 501 -12.73 -21.42 32.69
CA GLY A 501 -12.58 -21.88 34.08
C GLY A 501 -11.36 -21.34 34.80
N GLU A 502 -10.54 -20.50 34.15
CA GLU A 502 -9.33 -19.95 34.72
C GLU A 502 -9.49 -18.46 35.05
N ASP A 503 -8.92 -18.01 36.19
CA ASP A 503 -8.84 -16.58 36.52
C ASP A 503 -7.95 -15.88 35.48
N ARG A 504 -8.43 -14.76 34.92
CA ARG A 504 -7.71 -13.99 33.91
C ARG A 504 -7.78 -12.50 34.22
N LEU A 505 -6.67 -11.83 33.96
CA LEU A 505 -6.57 -10.38 34.01
C LEU A 505 -7.09 -9.81 32.69
N ALA A 506 -7.99 -8.86 32.80
CA ALA A 506 -8.53 -8.19 31.63
C ALA A 506 -8.53 -6.65 31.80
N LEU A 507 -8.52 -5.97 30.66
CA LEU A 507 -8.88 -4.56 30.54
C LEU A 507 -10.27 -4.51 29.90
N SER A 508 -11.23 -4.03 30.64
CA SER A 508 -12.64 -4.14 30.28
C SER A 508 -13.24 -2.81 29.90
N CYS A 509 -14.02 -2.79 28.84
CA CYS A 509 -14.90 -1.69 28.47
C CYS A 509 -16.35 -2.11 28.75
N ILE A 510 -16.95 -1.55 29.80
CA ILE A 510 -18.32 -1.85 30.24
C ILE A 510 -19.21 -0.69 29.82
N MET A 511 -20.22 -0.96 29.00
CA MET A 511 -21.05 0.06 28.36
C MET A 511 -22.52 -0.09 28.75
N GLU A 512 -23.15 0.98 29.18
CA GLU A 512 -24.60 1.08 29.36
C GLU A 512 -25.21 1.53 28.02
N ILE A 513 -26.00 0.67 27.41
CA ILE A 513 -26.58 0.87 26.07
C ILE A 513 -28.10 0.88 26.17
N ASN A 514 -28.73 1.92 25.62
CA ASN A 514 -30.17 2.00 25.62
C ASN A 514 -30.83 1.13 24.52
N ASP A 515 -32.14 1.07 24.51
CA ASP A 515 -32.97 0.37 23.52
C ASP A 515 -32.86 0.88 22.08
N LYS A 516 -32.10 1.97 21.85
CA LYS A 516 -31.78 2.51 20.53
C LYS A 516 -30.34 2.25 20.13
N GLY A 517 -29.59 1.46 20.90
CA GLY A 517 -28.19 1.15 20.65
C GLY A 517 -27.24 2.33 20.90
N VAL A 518 -27.64 3.32 21.72
CA VAL A 518 -26.79 4.45 22.10
C VAL A 518 -26.12 4.17 23.43
N VAL A 519 -24.82 4.32 23.49
CA VAL A 519 -24.04 4.27 24.74
C VAL A 519 -24.42 5.49 25.57
N LEU A 520 -24.99 5.26 26.76
CA LEU A 520 -25.36 6.30 27.72
C LEU A 520 -24.21 6.66 28.67
N GLY A 521 -23.38 5.69 28.97
CA GLY A 521 -22.21 5.79 29.80
C GLY A 521 -21.33 4.56 29.64
N HIS A 522 -20.09 4.67 30.03
CA HIS A 522 -19.15 3.56 30.01
C HIS A 522 -18.15 3.66 31.15
N GLU A 523 -17.51 2.54 31.44
CA GLU A 523 -16.42 2.41 32.40
C GLU A 523 -15.31 1.58 31.77
N ILE A 524 -14.09 2.11 31.78
CA ILE A 524 -12.90 1.35 31.38
C ILE A 524 -12.13 1.03 32.66
N ALA A 525 -11.88 -0.26 32.91
CA ALA A 525 -11.26 -0.68 34.17
C ALA A 525 -10.39 -1.92 34.00
N GLU A 526 -9.37 -2.04 34.84
CA GLU A 526 -8.64 -3.28 35.04
C GLU A 526 -9.51 -4.24 35.86
N THR A 527 -9.76 -5.43 35.31
CA THR A 527 -10.69 -6.39 35.89
C THR A 527 -10.06 -7.76 36.09
N LEU A 528 -10.69 -8.56 36.91
CA LEU A 528 -10.46 -9.98 37.09
C LEU A 528 -11.70 -10.71 36.64
N ILE A 529 -11.58 -11.58 35.64
CA ILE A 529 -12.67 -12.35 35.06
C ILE A 529 -12.39 -13.84 35.12
N ARG A 530 -13.44 -14.63 34.95
CA ARG A 530 -13.37 -16.07 34.75
C ARG A 530 -14.38 -16.45 33.68
N VAL A 531 -13.93 -17.03 32.58
CA VAL A 531 -14.81 -17.46 31.50
C VAL A 531 -15.55 -18.73 31.92
N ASP A 532 -16.88 -18.68 31.95
CA ASP A 532 -17.71 -19.83 32.30
C ASP A 532 -17.76 -20.83 31.14
N ARG A 533 -17.82 -20.32 29.91
CA ARG A 533 -17.93 -21.19 28.75
C ARG A 533 -17.19 -20.63 27.54
N ARG A 534 -16.32 -21.47 26.97
CA ARG A 534 -15.81 -21.27 25.62
C ARG A 534 -16.82 -21.78 24.61
N MET A 535 -17.27 -20.90 23.73
CA MET A 535 -18.21 -21.21 22.65
C MET A 535 -17.51 -21.11 21.30
N THR A 536 -18.13 -21.71 20.28
CA THR A 536 -17.68 -21.57 18.89
C THR A 536 -18.71 -20.83 18.07
N TYR A 537 -18.26 -20.17 16.99
CA TYR A 537 -19.18 -19.50 16.06
C TYR A 537 -20.26 -20.46 15.53
N THR A 538 -19.90 -21.69 15.22
CA THR A 538 -20.82 -22.73 14.75
C THR A 538 -21.88 -23.05 15.81
N ALA A 539 -21.48 -23.27 17.06
CA ALA A 539 -22.40 -23.63 18.12
C ALA A 539 -23.37 -22.47 18.46
N VAL A 540 -22.85 -21.24 18.54
CA VAL A 540 -23.70 -20.06 18.80
C VAL A 540 -24.66 -19.82 17.63
N ASN A 541 -24.21 -19.98 16.38
CA ASN A 541 -25.07 -19.84 15.20
C ASN A 541 -26.19 -20.88 15.19
N ALA A 542 -25.88 -22.15 15.55
CA ALA A 542 -26.89 -23.21 15.69
C ALA A 542 -27.98 -22.84 16.73
N ILE A 543 -27.60 -22.15 17.81
CA ILE A 543 -28.54 -21.68 18.84
C ILE A 543 -29.40 -20.52 18.34
N ILE A 544 -28.77 -19.48 17.76
CA ILE A 544 -29.44 -18.19 17.49
C ILE A 544 -30.09 -18.12 16.10
N THR A 545 -29.71 -18.99 15.16
CA THR A 545 -30.20 -18.95 13.77
C THR A 545 -30.91 -20.23 13.39
N ASP A 546 -30.27 -21.39 13.61
CA ASP A 546 -30.77 -22.68 13.14
C ASP A 546 -31.79 -23.30 14.09
N ASP A 547 -31.93 -22.75 15.28
CA ASP A 547 -32.85 -23.18 16.33
C ASP A 547 -32.67 -24.65 16.75
N ASP A 548 -31.36 -25.11 16.70
CA ASP A 548 -31.04 -26.50 16.94
C ASP A 548 -31.30 -26.94 18.40
N ALA A 549 -32.23 -27.86 18.56
CA ALA A 549 -32.69 -28.30 19.88
C ALA A 549 -31.61 -29.05 20.69
N GLU A 550 -30.72 -29.80 20.02
CA GLU A 550 -29.65 -30.54 20.67
C GLU A 550 -28.59 -29.59 21.24
N THR A 551 -28.16 -28.62 20.43
CA THR A 551 -27.19 -27.59 20.85
C THR A 551 -27.78 -26.69 21.95
N LYS A 552 -29.08 -26.33 21.87
CA LYS A 552 -29.76 -25.57 22.93
C LYS A 552 -29.83 -26.33 24.25
N GLU A 553 -30.16 -27.62 24.27
CA GLU A 553 -30.15 -28.41 25.50
C GLU A 553 -28.74 -28.55 26.08
N LYS A 554 -27.72 -28.72 25.22
CA LYS A 554 -26.33 -28.80 25.64
C LYS A 554 -25.83 -27.51 26.32
N TYR A 555 -26.28 -26.35 25.86
CA TYR A 555 -25.84 -25.03 26.35
C TYR A 555 -27.03 -24.23 26.98
N LYS A 556 -28.01 -24.91 27.54
CA LYS A 556 -29.26 -24.31 28.05
C LYS A 556 -29.06 -23.15 29.01
N GLU A 557 -27.96 -23.14 29.78
CA GLU A 557 -27.66 -22.07 30.74
C GLU A 557 -27.33 -20.74 30.06
N PHE A 558 -26.90 -20.78 28.78
CA PHE A 558 -26.46 -19.61 28.02
C PHE A 558 -27.39 -19.25 26.84
N VAL A 559 -28.46 -20.02 26.58
CA VAL A 559 -29.35 -19.79 25.44
C VAL A 559 -29.96 -18.40 25.49
N ASP A 560 -30.51 -17.99 26.66
CA ASP A 560 -31.11 -16.67 26.83
C ASP A 560 -30.10 -15.54 26.65
N LEU A 561 -28.86 -15.77 27.12
CA LEU A 561 -27.77 -14.83 26.93
C LEU A 561 -27.47 -14.62 25.43
N PHE A 562 -27.36 -15.70 24.64
CA PHE A 562 -27.09 -15.58 23.20
C PHE A 562 -28.22 -14.95 22.42
N LEU A 563 -29.47 -15.19 22.81
CA LEU A 563 -30.64 -14.52 22.21
C LEU A 563 -30.64 -13.02 22.49
N GLN A 564 -30.29 -12.60 23.71
CA GLN A 564 -30.13 -11.19 24.06
C GLN A 564 -28.94 -10.54 23.32
N MET A 565 -27.84 -11.26 23.18
CA MET A 565 -26.69 -10.81 22.39
C MET A 565 -27.06 -10.59 20.92
N LYS A 566 -27.89 -11.49 20.34
CA LYS A 566 -28.44 -11.34 18.98
C LYS A 566 -29.31 -10.09 18.86
N GLU A 567 -30.22 -9.86 19.83
CA GLU A 567 -31.05 -8.65 19.84
C GLU A 567 -30.20 -7.38 19.84
N LEU A 568 -29.20 -7.30 20.72
CA LEU A 568 -28.31 -6.16 20.82
C LEU A 568 -27.46 -5.97 19.55
N SER A 569 -26.87 -7.05 19.02
CA SER A 569 -26.09 -7.01 17.78
C SER A 569 -26.91 -6.43 16.61
N GLN A 570 -28.15 -6.88 16.43
CA GLN A 570 -29.06 -6.38 15.40
C GLN A 570 -29.33 -4.87 15.56
N LEU A 571 -29.49 -4.42 16.79
CA LEU A 571 -29.73 -3.02 17.13
C LEU A 571 -28.51 -2.16 16.79
N LEU A 572 -27.32 -2.60 17.19
CA LEU A 572 -26.05 -1.91 16.91
C LEU A 572 -25.77 -1.85 15.41
N ARG A 573 -25.99 -2.96 14.69
CA ARG A 573 -25.81 -3.05 13.24
C ARG A 573 -26.75 -2.11 12.50
N LYS A 574 -28.03 -2.11 12.86
CA LYS A 574 -29.02 -1.20 12.28
C LYS A 574 -28.58 0.26 12.44
N ARG A 575 -28.14 0.64 13.64
CA ARG A 575 -27.66 2.00 13.90
C ARG A 575 -26.42 2.34 13.05
N ARG A 576 -25.49 1.39 12.90
CA ARG A 576 -24.30 1.55 12.05
C ARG A 576 -24.68 1.73 10.59
N GLN A 577 -25.64 0.93 10.09
CA GLN A 577 -26.19 1.06 8.74
C GLN A 577 -26.89 2.42 8.54
N GLU A 578 -27.69 2.87 9.49
CA GLU A 578 -28.35 4.18 9.44
C GLU A 578 -27.35 5.34 9.38
N ARG A 579 -26.18 5.19 10.02
CA ARG A 579 -25.06 6.13 9.96
C ARG A 579 -24.39 6.14 8.59
N GLY A 580 -24.45 5.04 7.83
CA GLY A 580 -23.88 4.90 6.50
C GLY A 580 -22.60 4.06 6.47
N ALA A 581 -22.41 3.16 7.43
CA ALA A 581 -21.32 2.20 7.39
C ALA A 581 -21.43 1.32 6.14
N ILE A 582 -20.29 1.10 5.49
CA ILE A 582 -20.19 0.28 4.29
C ILE A 582 -19.79 -1.13 4.73
N ASP A 583 -20.60 -2.11 4.43
CA ASP A 583 -20.29 -3.53 4.67
C ASP A 583 -19.94 -4.18 3.32
N PHE A 584 -18.69 -4.63 3.19
CA PHE A 584 -18.25 -5.41 2.04
C PHE A 584 -18.22 -6.88 2.46
N ASP A 585 -19.16 -7.64 1.96
CA ASP A 585 -19.22 -9.08 2.21
C ASP A 585 -18.60 -9.84 1.02
N PHE A 586 -17.28 -9.89 0.96
CA PHE A 586 -16.57 -10.71 -0.03
C PHE A 586 -16.38 -12.12 0.54
N PRO A 587 -16.65 -13.16 -0.24
CA PRO A 587 -16.39 -14.52 0.22
C PRO A 587 -14.89 -14.74 0.38
N GLU A 588 -14.47 -15.04 1.61
CA GLU A 588 -13.13 -15.51 1.91
C GLU A 588 -13.03 -17.01 1.64
N SER A 589 -11.83 -17.50 1.42
CA SER A 589 -11.59 -18.92 1.15
C SER A 589 -11.14 -19.64 2.40
N LYS A 590 -11.78 -20.75 2.75
CA LYS A 590 -11.26 -21.70 3.74
C LYS A 590 -10.58 -22.86 3.01
N ILE A 591 -9.28 -23.01 3.18
CA ILE A 591 -8.46 -24.05 2.55
C ILE A 591 -8.16 -25.12 3.59
N LEU A 592 -8.66 -26.34 3.36
CA LEU A 592 -8.39 -27.49 4.22
C LEU A 592 -7.17 -28.25 3.70
N LEU A 593 -6.25 -28.57 4.60
CA LEU A 593 -5.00 -29.25 4.29
C LEU A 593 -4.97 -30.67 4.85
N ASP A 594 -4.27 -31.57 4.16
CA ASP A 594 -3.92 -32.89 4.70
C ASP A 594 -2.75 -32.79 5.70
N ALA A 595 -2.41 -33.92 6.35
CA ALA A 595 -1.30 -34.01 7.31
C ALA A 595 0.09 -33.67 6.69
N LYS A 596 0.18 -33.57 5.36
CA LYS A 596 1.39 -33.18 4.62
C LYS A 596 1.34 -31.72 4.12
N GLY A 597 0.34 -30.96 4.54
CA GLY A 597 0.14 -29.57 4.12
C GLY A 597 -0.36 -29.40 2.67
N ARG A 598 -0.92 -30.46 2.05
CA ARG A 598 -1.49 -30.36 0.71
C ARG A 598 -2.97 -30.02 0.78
N PRO A 599 -3.48 -29.12 -0.08
CA PRO A 599 -4.88 -28.74 -0.09
C PRO A 599 -5.75 -29.90 -0.57
N ILE A 600 -6.77 -30.24 0.23
CA ILE A 600 -7.75 -31.31 -0.06
C ILE A 600 -9.12 -30.76 -0.41
N GLU A 601 -9.47 -29.60 0.12
CA GLU A 601 -10.74 -28.93 -0.13
C GLU A 601 -10.59 -27.42 -0.04
N ILE A 602 -11.26 -26.68 -0.90
CA ILE A 602 -11.38 -25.22 -0.86
C ILE A 602 -12.86 -24.88 -0.90
N LYS A 603 -13.32 -24.14 0.08
CA LYS A 603 -14.70 -23.68 0.17
C LYS A 603 -14.80 -22.25 0.64
N PRO A 604 -15.88 -21.52 0.30
CA PRO A 604 -16.14 -20.22 0.85
C PRO A 604 -16.23 -20.28 2.38
N TYR A 605 -15.64 -19.29 3.06
CA TYR A 605 -15.86 -19.06 4.48
C TYR A 605 -17.14 -18.24 4.64
N GLU A 606 -18.15 -18.81 5.30
CA GLU A 606 -19.42 -18.13 5.52
C GLU A 606 -19.37 -17.34 6.83
N ARG A 607 -19.53 -16.02 6.74
CA ARG A 607 -19.74 -15.13 7.88
C ARG A 607 -21.16 -15.33 8.39
N ASN A 608 -21.31 -16.09 9.48
CA ASN A 608 -22.61 -16.38 10.08
C ASN A 608 -23.05 -15.29 11.08
N ALA A 609 -24.26 -15.46 11.67
CA ALA A 609 -24.81 -14.49 12.62
C ALA A 609 -23.97 -14.36 13.90
N ALA A 610 -23.28 -15.42 14.33
CA ALA A 610 -22.44 -15.40 15.52
C ALA A 610 -21.13 -14.61 15.29
N THR A 611 -20.49 -14.74 14.11
CA THR A 611 -19.32 -13.93 13.75
C THR A 611 -19.67 -12.46 13.68
N LYS A 612 -20.81 -12.14 13.07
CA LYS A 612 -21.33 -10.76 12.96
C LYS A 612 -21.70 -10.17 14.34
N LEU A 613 -22.14 -10.97 15.28
CA LEU A 613 -22.44 -10.56 16.65
C LEU A 613 -21.21 -10.08 17.41
N ILE A 614 -20.14 -10.87 17.40
CA ILE A 614 -18.87 -10.51 18.04
C ILE A 614 -18.27 -9.27 17.38
N GLU A 615 -18.29 -9.20 16.06
CA GLU A 615 -17.84 -8.01 15.32
C GLU A 615 -18.57 -6.74 15.80
N ASP A 616 -19.89 -6.76 15.94
CA ASP A 616 -20.66 -5.59 16.39
C ASP A 616 -20.26 -5.13 17.80
N PHE A 617 -19.96 -6.06 18.71
CA PHE A 617 -19.53 -5.74 20.07
C PHE A 617 -18.09 -5.20 20.10
N MET A 618 -17.19 -5.79 19.30
CA MET A 618 -15.81 -5.29 19.16
C MET A 618 -15.77 -3.89 18.55
N LEU A 619 -16.58 -3.64 17.51
CA LEU A 619 -16.70 -2.32 16.90
C LEU A 619 -17.20 -1.27 17.91
N MET A 620 -18.20 -1.62 18.72
CA MET A 620 -18.74 -0.72 19.74
C MET A 620 -17.69 -0.38 20.80
N ALA A 621 -16.95 -1.38 21.31
CA ALA A 621 -15.87 -1.16 22.27
C ALA A 621 -14.76 -0.29 21.68
N ASN A 622 -14.33 -0.59 20.45
CA ASN A 622 -13.30 0.18 19.73
C ASN A 622 -13.72 1.65 19.53
N GLU A 623 -14.97 1.91 19.13
CA GLU A 623 -15.51 3.27 18.99
C GLU A 623 -15.56 3.99 20.33
N THR A 624 -16.06 3.32 21.39
CA THR A 624 -16.20 3.91 22.75
C THR A 624 -14.85 4.31 23.33
N VAL A 625 -13.88 3.41 23.28
CA VAL A 625 -12.51 3.68 23.76
C VAL A 625 -11.87 4.80 22.96
N ALA A 626 -12.01 4.81 21.63
CA ALA A 626 -11.42 5.85 20.79
C ALA A 626 -12.03 7.23 21.08
N GLU A 627 -13.33 7.31 21.30
CA GLU A 627 -14.04 8.55 21.63
C GLU A 627 -13.63 9.09 23.01
N ASP A 628 -13.53 8.22 24.01
CA ASP A 628 -13.16 8.58 25.38
C ASP A 628 -11.75 9.21 25.42
N TYR A 629 -10.74 8.54 24.87
CA TYR A 629 -9.35 9.04 24.88
C TYR A 629 -9.12 10.21 23.94
N TYR A 630 -9.94 10.37 22.91
CA TYR A 630 -9.95 11.58 22.08
C TYR A 630 -10.37 12.83 22.89
N TRP A 631 -11.45 12.72 23.66
CA TRP A 631 -11.94 13.85 24.46
C TRP A 631 -11.10 14.15 25.71
N GLN A 632 -10.37 13.15 26.20
CA GLN A 632 -9.35 13.34 27.23
C GLN A 632 -8.08 14.03 26.70
N GLU A 633 -7.95 14.26 25.38
CA GLU A 633 -6.77 14.85 24.70
C GLU A 633 -5.49 14.05 24.99
N MET A 634 -5.57 12.72 25.12
CA MET A 634 -4.41 11.87 25.37
C MET A 634 -3.69 11.52 24.05
N PRO A 635 -2.35 11.36 24.06
CA PRO A 635 -1.63 10.77 22.96
C PRO A 635 -2.16 9.35 22.70
N PHE A 636 -2.66 9.08 21.50
CA PHE A 636 -3.33 7.82 21.22
C PHE A 636 -3.06 7.32 19.80
N LEU A 637 -3.30 6.03 19.53
CA LEU A 637 -3.29 5.44 18.21
C LEU A 637 -4.71 5.22 17.72
N TYR A 638 -5.04 5.81 16.59
CA TYR A 638 -6.33 5.63 15.92
C TYR A 638 -6.17 4.71 14.72
N ARG A 639 -7.19 3.93 14.43
CA ARG A 639 -7.35 3.23 13.15
C ARG A 639 -8.14 4.14 12.24
N ILE A 640 -7.48 4.78 11.29
CA ILE A 640 -8.11 5.74 10.39
C ILE A 640 -8.32 5.12 9.00
N HIS A 641 -9.43 5.52 8.39
CA HIS A 641 -9.70 5.29 6.98
C HIS A 641 -10.07 6.63 6.36
N GLU A 642 -9.10 7.22 5.66
CA GLU A 642 -9.27 8.55 5.08
C GLU A 642 -10.34 8.54 4.00
N LYS A 643 -10.94 9.71 3.74
CA LYS A 643 -11.85 9.90 2.59
C LYS A 643 -11.17 9.46 1.29
N PRO A 644 -11.91 8.81 0.40
CA PRO A 644 -11.39 8.44 -0.91
C PRO A 644 -11.00 9.67 -1.74
N ASP A 645 -10.12 9.44 -2.70
CA ASP A 645 -9.68 10.45 -3.63
C ASP A 645 -10.82 10.90 -4.57
N GLU A 646 -11.02 12.22 -4.71
CA GLU A 646 -12.12 12.79 -5.49
C GLU A 646 -12.05 12.38 -6.97
N GLU A 647 -10.85 12.32 -7.54
CA GLU A 647 -10.66 11.97 -8.95
C GLU A 647 -10.99 10.49 -9.19
N LYS A 648 -10.58 9.59 -8.26
CA LYS A 648 -10.93 8.17 -8.34
C LYS A 648 -12.43 7.95 -8.19
N MET A 649 -13.08 8.70 -7.29
CA MET A 649 -14.53 8.63 -7.12
C MET A 649 -15.29 9.17 -8.32
N ALA A 650 -14.80 10.24 -8.96
CA ALA A 650 -15.39 10.76 -10.20
C ALA A 650 -15.28 9.73 -11.35
N LYS A 651 -14.13 9.06 -11.48
CA LYS A 651 -13.94 7.96 -12.44
C LYS A 651 -14.90 6.80 -12.16
N LEU A 652 -15.02 6.38 -10.89
CA LEU A 652 -15.98 5.37 -10.46
C LEU A 652 -17.40 5.81 -10.81
N GLY A 653 -17.78 7.05 -10.48
CA GLY A 653 -19.12 7.60 -10.78
C GLY A 653 -19.43 7.58 -12.27
N THR A 654 -18.47 7.96 -13.13
CA THR A 654 -18.61 7.89 -14.58
C THR A 654 -18.80 6.43 -15.05
N PHE A 655 -18.03 5.51 -14.47
CA PHE A 655 -18.09 4.11 -14.82
C PHE A 655 -19.43 3.45 -14.45
N ILE A 656 -19.91 3.64 -13.22
CA ILE A 656 -21.18 3.04 -12.75
C ILE A 656 -22.41 3.58 -13.49
N ASN A 657 -22.32 4.79 -14.08
CA ASN A 657 -23.39 5.34 -14.91
C ASN A 657 -23.66 4.45 -16.15
N ASN A 658 -22.65 3.73 -16.66
CA ASN A 658 -22.82 2.80 -17.79
C ASN A 658 -23.74 1.61 -17.44
N PHE A 659 -23.85 1.29 -16.14
CA PHE A 659 -24.73 0.25 -15.61
C PHE A 659 -26.08 0.81 -15.08
N GLY A 660 -26.34 2.12 -15.29
CA GLY A 660 -27.57 2.78 -14.85
C GLY A 660 -27.59 3.23 -13.39
N TYR A 661 -26.46 3.12 -12.70
CA TYR A 661 -26.32 3.58 -11.32
C TYR A 661 -25.72 4.98 -11.27
N THR A 662 -26.06 5.74 -10.23
CA THR A 662 -25.54 7.11 -10.03
C THR A 662 -24.96 7.26 -8.64
N LEU A 663 -23.80 7.92 -8.55
CA LEU A 663 -23.15 8.29 -7.30
C LEU A 663 -23.27 9.81 -7.11
N ARG A 664 -23.85 10.25 -6.00
CA ARG A 664 -23.97 11.67 -5.67
C ARG A 664 -22.70 12.16 -4.98
N MET A 665 -22.09 13.19 -5.52
CA MET A 665 -20.86 13.79 -5.03
C MET A 665 -21.03 15.31 -4.85
N PRO A 666 -21.76 15.75 -3.82
CA PRO A 666 -21.93 17.19 -3.60
C PRO A 666 -20.58 17.83 -3.25
N GLY A 667 -20.17 18.83 -4.05
CA GLY A 667 -18.87 19.50 -3.85
C GLY A 667 -17.63 18.68 -4.23
N GLY A 668 -17.80 17.54 -4.94
CA GLY A 668 -16.70 16.61 -5.30
C GLY A 668 -16.47 15.49 -4.29
N GLU A 669 -16.94 15.62 -3.05
CA GLU A 669 -16.78 14.61 -2.00
C GLU A 669 -17.91 13.59 -2.00
N VAL A 670 -17.57 12.33 -1.76
CA VAL A 670 -18.54 11.24 -1.56
C VAL A 670 -18.77 11.03 -0.07
N HIS A 671 -20.03 10.96 0.34
CA HIS A 671 -20.39 10.53 1.69
C HIS A 671 -20.49 8.99 1.75
N PRO A 672 -20.03 8.32 2.83
CA PRO A 672 -20.12 6.86 2.97
C PRO A 672 -21.50 6.29 2.64
N LYS A 673 -22.56 6.95 3.08
CA LYS A 673 -23.96 6.57 2.83
C LYS A 673 -24.34 6.48 1.34
N GLU A 674 -23.67 7.23 0.45
CA GLU A 674 -23.92 7.14 -0.99
C GLU A 674 -23.31 5.88 -1.59
N LEU A 675 -22.14 5.44 -1.08
CA LEU A 675 -21.53 4.17 -1.45
C LEU A 675 -22.34 2.99 -0.88
N GLN A 676 -22.80 3.09 0.39
CA GLN A 676 -23.69 2.11 0.99
C GLN A 676 -24.93 1.88 0.11
N LYS A 677 -25.64 2.96 -0.27
CA LYS A 677 -26.82 2.87 -1.16
C LYS A 677 -26.51 2.28 -2.53
N LEU A 678 -25.29 2.50 -3.03
CA LEU A 678 -24.85 1.87 -4.28
C LEU A 678 -24.76 0.35 -4.07
N LEU A 679 -24.07 -0.09 -3.02
CA LEU A 679 -23.90 -1.52 -2.70
C LEU A 679 -25.24 -2.22 -2.46
N GLU A 680 -26.14 -1.61 -1.67
CA GLU A 680 -27.52 -2.12 -1.47
C GLU A 680 -28.32 -2.28 -2.78
N LYS A 681 -28.07 -1.42 -3.78
CA LYS A 681 -28.77 -1.49 -5.08
C LYS A 681 -28.21 -2.53 -6.02
N ILE A 682 -26.92 -2.84 -5.89
CA ILE A 682 -26.25 -3.83 -6.73
C ILE A 682 -26.30 -5.24 -6.13
N GLU A 683 -26.70 -5.38 -4.86
CA GLU A 683 -26.82 -6.66 -4.18
C GLU A 683 -27.71 -7.62 -4.97
N GLY A 684 -27.25 -8.84 -5.21
CA GLY A 684 -27.93 -9.87 -6.00
C GLY A 684 -27.95 -9.62 -7.52
N THR A 685 -27.34 -8.54 -8.01
CA THR A 685 -27.22 -8.28 -9.46
C THR A 685 -25.98 -8.94 -10.05
N PRO A 686 -25.95 -9.22 -11.39
CA PRO A 686 -24.76 -9.75 -12.04
C PRO A 686 -23.51 -8.83 -11.90
N GLU A 687 -23.72 -7.53 -11.72
CA GLU A 687 -22.68 -6.52 -11.63
C GLU A 687 -22.12 -6.35 -10.22
N GLU A 688 -22.73 -6.95 -9.21
CA GLU A 688 -22.38 -6.79 -7.79
C GLU A 688 -20.89 -7.00 -7.52
N ALA A 689 -20.36 -8.15 -7.95
CA ALA A 689 -18.96 -8.51 -7.68
C ALA A 689 -17.97 -7.49 -8.28
N LEU A 690 -18.27 -6.97 -9.48
CA LEU A 690 -17.44 -5.94 -10.12
C LEU A 690 -17.53 -4.61 -9.39
N LEU A 691 -18.76 -4.09 -9.26
CA LEU A 691 -18.98 -2.74 -8.75
C LEU A 691 -18.53 -2.63 -7.30
N SER A 692 -18.72 -3.69 -6.50
CA SER A 692 -18.19 -3.78 -5.13
C SER A 692 -16.66 -3.76 -5.10
N ARG A 693 -15.99 -4.57 -5.95
CA ARG A 693 -14.51 -4.58 -6.04
C ARG A 693 -13.94 -3.25 -6.55
N LEU A 694 -14.57 -2.61 -7.53
CA LEU A 694 -14.14 -1.30 -8.02
C LEU A 694 -14.36 -0.20 -6.98
N THR A 695 -15.47 -0.25 -6.27
CA THR A 695 -15.76 0.67 -5.16
C THR A 695 -14.70 0.54 -4.08
N LEU A 696 -14.37 -0.69 -3.64
CA LEU A 696 -13.31 -0.94 -2.67
C LEU A 696 -11.94 -0.44 -3.15
N ARG A 697 -11.57 -0.72 -4.42
CA ARG A 697 -10.28 -0.25 -5.00
C ARG A 697 -10.19 1.26 -5.15
N SER A 698 -11.32 1.95 -5.22
CA SER A 698 -11.37 3.41 -5.32
C SER A 698 -11.24 4.09 -3.97
N MET A 699 -11.41 3.33 -2.86
CA MET A 699 -11.16 3.81 -1.50
C MET A 699 -9.66 3.75 -1.15
N LYS A 700 -9.28 4.49 -0.12
CA LYS A 700 -7.96 4.38 0.48
C LYS A 700 -7.89 3.16 1.38
N GLN A 701 -6.67 2.71 1.68
CA GLN A 701 -6.46 1.67 2.68
C GLN A 701 -6.48 2.27 4.09
N ALA A 702 -7.07 1.56 5.04
CA ALA A 702 -7.01 1.93 6.45
C ALA A 702 -5.58 1.79 6.99
N LYS A 703 -5.21 2.64 7.96
CA LYS A 703 -3.87 2.67 8.56
C LYS A 703 -3.94 3.14 10.01
N TYR A 704 -2.88 2.93 10.77
CA TYR A 704 -2.74 3.54 12.09
C TYR A 704 -2.18 4.96 11.99
N SER A 705 -2.63 5.84 12.89
CA SER A 705 -2.24 7.25 12.94
C SER A 705 -2.41 7.81 14.34
N THR A 706 -1.60 8.78 14.71
CA THR A 706 -1.80 9.58 15.93
C THR A 706 -2.83 10.70 15.73
N LEU A 707 -3.18 11.00 14.49
CA LEU A 707 -4.19 12.00 14.15
C LEU A 707 -5.49 11.30 13.78
N ASN A 708 -6.56 11.62 14.49
CA ASN A 708 -7.89 11.11 14.17
C ASN A 708 -8.48 11.84 12.96
N SER A 709 -8.69 11.13 11.87
CA SER A 709 -9.43 11.60 10.69
C SER A 709 -10.77 10.86 10.51
N GLY A 710 -11.13 10.01 11.47
CA GLY A 710 -12.28 9.11 11.39
C GLY A 710 -12.02 7.88 10.52
N HIS A 711 -13.02 7.01 10.44
CA HIS A 711 -12.98 5.80 9.64
C HIS A 711 -14.10 5.82 8.59
N PHE A 712 -13.74 6.15 7.35
CA PHE A 712 -14.70 6.36 6.26
C PHE A 712 -15.61 5.15 6.02
N GLY A 713 -15.04 3.93 5.90
CA GLY A 713 -15.81 2.72 5.64
C GLY A 713 -16.82 2.39 6.75
N LEU A 714 -16.46 2.59 8.02
CA LEU A 714 -17.35 2.39 9.17
C LEU A 714 -18.28 3.59 9.44
N ALA A 715 -18.10 4.69 8.70
CA ALA A 715 -18.74 5.98 8.98
C ALA A 715 -18.57 6.39 10.45
N ALA A 716 -17.44 6.01 11.09
CA ALA A 716 -17.14 6.29 12.47
C ALA A 716 -16.31 7.57 12.61
N LYS A 717 -16.65 8.43 13.58
CA LYS A 717 -15.90 9.66 13.87
C LYS A 717 -14.61 9.37 14.63
N TYR A 718 -14.66 8.39 15.53
CA TYR A 718 -13.57 7.94 16.37
C TYR A 718 -13.47 6.44 16.22
N TYR A 719 -12.29 5.93 15.98
CA TYR A 719 -12.09 4.49 15.87
C TYR A 719 -10.64 4.12 16.19
N THR A 720 -10.47 3.08 16.96
CA THR A 720 -9.17 2.47 17.28
C THR A 720 -9.29 0.95 17.23
N HIS A 721 -8.17 0.28 17.34
CA HIS A 721 -8.12 -1.15 17.63
C HIS A 721 -7.72 -1.36 19.08
N PHE A 722 -8.65 -1.83 19.90
CA PHE A 722 -8.50 -2.08 21.34
C PHE A 722 -8.59 -3.57 21.68
N THR A 723 -9.28 -4.34 20.84
CA THR A 723 -9.85 -5.64 21.20
C THR A 723 -8.97 -6.86 20.95
N SER A 724 -7.70 -6.69 20.47
CA SER A 724 -6.85 -7.85 20.17
C SER A 724 -5.35 -7.62 20.46
N PRO A 725 -4.95 -7.38 21.72
CA PRO A 725 -3.55 -7.10 22.10
C PRO A 725 -2.63 -8.33 22.03
N ILE A 726 -3.16 -9.55 22.00
CA ILE A 726 -2.35 -10.78 21.83
C ILE A 726 -1.73 -10.81 20.44
N ARG A 727 -2.48 -10.34 19.42
CA ARG A 727 -2.09 -10.48 18.01
C ARG A 727 -1.83 -9.16 17.28
N ARG A 728 -2.12 -7.98 17.88
CA ARG A 728 -1.85 -6.66 17.28
C ARG A 728 -1.14 -5.73 18.25
N TYR A 729 0.02 -5.24 17.86
CA TYR A 729 0.81 -4.33 18.69
C TYR A 729 0.15 -2.96 18.95
N PRO A 730 -0.59 -2.32 18.02
CA PRO A 730 -1.31 -1.10 18.31
C PRO A 730 -2.28 -1.23 19.49
N ASP A 731 -3.02 -2.33 19.59
CA ASP A 731 -3.91 -2.65 20.72
C ASP A 731 -3.10 -2.74 22.03
N LEU A 732 -2.01 -3.48 22.00
CA LEU A 732 -1.09 -3.59 23.15
C LEU A 732 -0.57 -2.20 23.59
N GLN A 733 -0.23 -1.34 22.65
CA GLN A 733 0.30 -0.01 22.93
C GLN A 733 -0.76 0.90 23.55
N ILE A 734 -2.01 0.90 23.04
CA ILE A 734 -3.06 1.73 23.63
C ILE A 734 -3.49 1.22 25.01
N HIS A 735 -3.46 -0.09 25.26
CA HIS A 735 -3.71 -0.63 26.61
C HIS A 735 -2.74 -0.05 27.66
N ARG A 736 -1.48 0.16 27.30
CA ARG A 736 -0.50 0.85 28.20
C ARG A 736 -0.91 2.27 28.51
N ILE A 737 -1.29 3.02 27.49
CA ILE A 737 -1.73 4.42 27.65
C ILE A 737 -2.98 4.47 28.55
N ILE A 738 -3.95 3.60 28.28
CA ILE A 738 -5.17 3.45 29.06
C ILE A 738 -4.84 3.21 30.54
N LYS A 739 -3.98 2.24 30.85
CA LYS A 739 -3.59 1.90 32.21
C LYS A 739 -2.85 3.03 32.90
N GLU A 740 -1.95 3.73 32.21
CA GLU A 740 -1.28 4.90 32.77
C GLU A 740 -2.27 6.03 33.11
N CYS A 741 -3.33 6.20 32.32
CA CYS A 741 -4.41 7.13 32.63
C CYS A 741 -5.23 6.67 33.83
N LEU A 742 -5.63 5.39 33.90
CA LEU A 742 -6.39 4.81 35.01
C LEU A 742 -5.64 4.94 36.34
N HIS A 743 -4.33 4.77 36.33
CA HIS A 743 -3.48 4.91 37.52
C HIS A 743 -3.12 6.38 37.86
N GLY A 744 -3.58 7.37 37.06
CA GLY A 744 -3.26 8.78 37.25
C GLY A 744 -1.79 9.12 36.99
N ASN A 745 -1.06 8.27 36.28
CA ASN A 745 0.36 8.40 35.98
C ASN A 745 0.68 9.19 34.72
N MET A 746 -0.32 9.69 33.99
CA MET A 746 -0.16 10.45 32.74
C MET A 746 0.27 11.88 32.98
N ASP A 747 1.50 12.05 33.46
CA ASP A 747 2.13 13.36 33.62
C ASP A 747 2.66 13.93 32.29
N ALA A 748 3.14 15.18 32.32
CA ALA A 748 3.68 15.84 31.13
C ALA A 748 4.89 15.11 30.51
N ARG A 749 5.65 14.34 31.29
CA ARG A 749 6.82 13.59 30.84
C ARG A 749 6.37 12.35 30.05
N LYS A 750 5.40 11.60 30.57
CA LYS A 750 4.82 10.43 29.89
C LYS A 750 4.05 10.84 28.63
N THR A 751 3.28 11.92 28.70
CA THR A 751 2.61 12.50 27.53
C THR A 751 3.62 12.79 26.41
N ALA A 752 4.71 13.50 26.73
CA ALA A 752 5.76 13.81 25.75
C ALA A 752 6.49 12.55 25.24
N HIS A 753 6.62 11.52 26.08
CA HIS A 753 7.18 10.24 25.67
C HIS A 753 6.29 9.57 24.62
N PHE A 754 5.00 9.43 24.87
CA PHE A 754 4.07 8.81 23.92
C PHE A 754 3.89 9.67 22.66
N GLU A 755 3.80 11.00 22.75
CA GLU A 755 3.79 11.89 21.59
C GLU A 755 5.00 11.66 20.66
N LYS A 756 6.14 11.29 21.22
CA LYS A 756 7.37 11.04 20.47
C LYS A 756 7.38 9.68 19.79
N ILE A 757 6.95 8.60 20.46
CA ILE A 757 7.08 7.24 19.93
C ILE A 757 5.93 6.82 19.04
N LEU A 758 4.69 7.28 19.31
CA LEU A 758 3.50 6.80 18.61
C LEU A 758 3.50 7.05 17.10
N PRO A 759 4.03 8.16 16.55
CA PRO A 759 4.11 8.35 15.10
C PRO A 759 4.92 7.24 14.40
N GLU A 760 6.04 6.84 14.99
CA GLU A 760 6.89 5.77 14.44
C GLU A 760 6.19 4.40 14.58
N VAL A 761 5.59 4.12 15.74
CA VAL A 761 4.79 2.90 15.96
C VAL A 761 3.66 2.80 14.93
N ALA A 762 2.93 3.89 14.66
CA ALA A 762 1.83 3.91 13.68
C ALA A 762 2.30 3.53 12.26
N VAL A 763 3.41 4.12 11.82
CA VAL A 763 4.00 3.84 10.49
C VAL A 763 4.49 2.41 10.40
N GLN A 764 5.25 1.96 11.40
CA GLN A 764 5.82 0.61 11.45
C GLN A 764 4.72 -0.46 11.46
N THR A 765 3.75 -0.35 12.36
CA THR A 765 2.68 -1.36 12.49
C THR A 765 1.78 -1.41 11.26
N SER A 766 1.49 -0.27 10.62
CA SER A 766 0.77 -0.26 9.34
C SER A 766 1.56 -0.94 8.20
N ALA A 767 2.89 -0.82 8.19
CA ALA A 767 3.73 -1.51 7.21
C ALA A 767 3.79 -3.03 7.47
N LEU A 768 3.89 -3.43 8.75
CA LEU A 768 3.95 -4.83 9.16
C LEU A 768 2.62 -5.55 8.93
N GLU A 769 1.49 -4.88 9.16
CA GLU A 769 0.15 -5.39 8.82
C GLU A 769 0.04 -5.69 7.32
N ARG A 770 0.41 -4.74 6.44
CA ARG A 770 0.39 -4.98 4.99
C ARG A 770 1.29 -6.13 4.55
N ARG A 771 2.46 -6.27 5.20
CA ARG A 771 3.37 -7.40 4.95
C ARG A 771 2.73 -8.74 5.33
N ALA A 772 2.02 -8.80 6.45
CA ALA A 772 1.27 -9.97 6.89
C ALA A 772 0.16 -10.32 5.89
N ASP A 773 -0.69 -9.35 5.54
CA ASP A 773 -1.78 -9.52 4.56
C ASP A 773 -1.27 -10.01 3.19
N GLU A 774 -0.10 -9.51 2.74
CA GLU A 774 0.49 -9.95 1.48
C GLU A 774 0.99 -11.40 1.57
N ALA A 775 1.63 -11.79 2.68
CA ALA A 775 2.11 -13.15 2.89
C ALA A 775 0.95 -14.15 2.97
N GLU A 776 -0.11 -13.83 3.69
CA GLU A 776 -1.33 -14.63 3.80
C GLU A 776 -1.96 -14.84 2.42
N ARG A 777 -2.18 -13.76 1.65
CA ARG A 777 -2.73 -13.85 0.28
C ARG A 777 -1.87 -14.65 -0.68
N GLU A 778 -0.55 -14.55 -0.57
CA GLU A 778 0.36 -15.30 -1.43
C GLU A 778 0.36 -16.80 -1.07
N THR A 779 0.18 -17.14 0.21
CA THR A 779 0.03 -18.52 0.66
C THR A 779 -1.28 -19.12 0.14
N ASP A 780 -2.39 -18.37 0.23
CA ASP A 780 -3.68 -18.80 -0.29
C ASP A 780 -3.64 -19.03 -1.80
N LYS A 781 -3.07 -18.10 -2.56
CA LYS A 781 -2.90 -18.27 -4.01
C LYS A 781 -2.11 -19.52 -4.34
N MET A 782 -1.01 -19.75 -3.65
CA MET A 782 -0.18 -20.91 -3.87
C MET A 782 -0.93 -22.22 -3.61
N LYS A 783 -1.69 -22.28 -2.50
CA LYS A 783 -2.50 -23.46 -2.17
C LYS A 783 -3.65 -23.66 -3.16
N LYS A 784 -4.26 -22.58 -3.65
CA LYS A 784 -5.28 -22.65 -4.72
C LYS A 784 -4.71 -23.23 -6.01
N VAL A 785 -3.51 -22.82 -6.41
CA VAL A 785 -2.82 -23.38 -7.57
C VAL A 785 -2.51 -24.86 -7.37
N GLN A 786 -1.95 -25.26 -6.21
CA GLN A 786 -1.67 -26.66 -5.86
C GLN A 786 -2.94 -27.53 -5.90
N TYR A 787 -4.07 -27.00 -5.45
CA TYR A 787 -5.35 -27.68 -5.50
C TYR A 787 -5.79 -27.93 -6.95
N MET A 788 -5.74 -26.89 -7.77
CA MET A 788 -6.22 -26.93 -9.16
C MET A 788 -5.32 -27.75 -10.09
N GLU A 789 -4.07 -28.03 -9.72
CA GLU A 789 -3.21 -28.93 -10.49
C GLU A 789 -3.79 -30.35 -10.63
N HIS A 790 -4.55 -30.80 -9.64
CA HIS A 790 -5.20 -32.11 -9.69
C HIS A 790 -6.38 -32.17 -10.68
N TYR A 791 -6.88 -31.00 -11.11
CA TYR A 791 -8.04 -30.85 -11.97
C TYR A 791 -7.70 -30.35 -13.38
N ILE A 792 -6.41 -30.42 -13.77
CA ILE A 792 -6.01 -30.06 -15.14
C ILE A 792 -6.73 -30.97 -16.14
N GLY A 793 -7.45 -30.36 -17.10
CA GLY A 793 -8.27 -31.04 -18.07
C GLY A 793 -9.75 -31.18 -17.69
N GLU A 794 -10.12 -30.89 -16.44
CA GLU A 794 -11.52 -30.93 -15.99
C GLU A 794 -12.26 -29.62 -16.28
N GLU A 795 -13.59 -29.70 -16.35
CA GLU A 795 -14.46 -28.58 -16.65
C GLU A 795 -15.22 -28.11 -15.42
N PHE A 796 -15.30 -26.81 -15.27
CA PHE A 796 -16.00 -26.15 -14.18
C PHE A 796 -16.93 -25.08 -14.75
N GLU A 797 -18.03 -24.82 -14.05
CA GLU A 797 -18.85 -23.66 -14.25
C GLU A 797 -18.39 -22.55 -13.30
N GLY A 798 -18.20 -21.34 -13.83
CA GLY A 798 -17.77 -20.20 -13.05
C GLY A 798 -18.38 -18.92 -13.58
N VAL A 799 -18.09 -17.81 -12.90
CA VAL A 799 -18.58 -16.48 -13.24
C VAL A 799 -17.40 -15.59 -13.63
N ILE A 800 -17.55 -14.82 -14.70
CA ILE A 800 -16.53 -13.86 -15.11
C ILE A 800 -16.41 -12.78 -14.04
N SER A 801 -15.29 -12.78 -13.31
CA SER A 801 -14.99 -11.90 -12.19
C SER A 801 -14.20 -10.65 -12.56
N GLY A 802 -13.59 -10.65 -13.76
CA GLY A 802 -12.80 -9.52 -14.24
C GLY A 802 -12.58 -9.60 -15.75
N VAL A 803 -12.62 -8.45 -16.45
CA VAL A 803 -12.31 -8.37 -17.88
C VAL A 803 -11.20 -7.35 -18.12
N THR A 804 -10.24 -7.69 -18.96
CA THR A 804 -9.08 -6.89 -19.30
C THR A 804 -8.78 -6.97 -20.79
N ASN A 805 -7.84 -6.14 -21.26
CA ASN A 805 -7.39 -6.20 -22.67
C ASN A 805 -6.59 -7.47 -23.03
N TRP A 806 -6.10 -8.24 -22.04
CA TRP A 806 -5.39 -9.51 -22.28
C TRP A 806 -6.24 -10.76 -22.03
N GLY A 807 -7.51 -10.62 -21.60
CA GLY A 807 -8.41 -11.72 -21.33
C GLY A 807 -9.40 -11.42 -20.22
N PHE A 808 -10.03 -12.46 -19.71
CA PHE A 808 -10.94 -12.33 -18.58
C PHE A 808 -10.65 -13.38 -17.50
N TYR A 809 -10.94 -13.01 -16.27
CA TYR A 809 -10.82 -13.88 -15.10
C TYR A 809 -12.17 -14.56 -14.86
N VAL A 810 -12.10 -15.82 -14.44
CA VAL A 810 -13.28 -16.60 -14.06
C VAL A 810 -13.10 -17.10 -12.63
N GLU A 811 -14.05 -16.78 -11.79
CA GLU A 811 -14.13 -17.26 -10.40
C GLU A 811 -15.05 -18.48 -10.34
N LEU A 812 -14.54 -19.57 -9.77
CA LEU A 812 -15.27 -20.80 -9.53
C LEU A 812 -16.07 -20.72 -8.22
N PRO A 813 -17.09 -21.59 -8.00
CA PRO A 813 -17.87 -21.59 -6.76
C PRO A 813 -17.05 -21.79 -5.49
N ASN A 814 -15.89 -22.41 -5.58
CA ASN A 814 -14.93 -22.59 -4.50
C ASN A 814 -13.97 -21.39 -4.32
N THR A 815 -14.27 -20.23 -4.88
CA THR A 815 -13.47 -19.00 -4.81
C THR A 815 -12.10 -19.05 -5.50
N VAL A 816 -11.84 -20.08 -6.29
CA VAL A 816 -10.63 -20.15 -7.13
C VAL A 816 -10.84 -19.30 -8.38
N GLU A 817 -9.87 -18.42 -8.64
CA GLU A 817 -9.89 -17.56 -9.83
C GLU A 817 -8.80 -17.97 -10.82
N GLY A 818 -9.13 -18.03 -12.12
CA GLY A 818 -8.19 -18.33 -13.19
C GLY A 818 -8.38 -17.42 -14.39
N LEU A 819 -7.36 -17.32 -15.25
CA LEU A 819 -7.33 -16.44 -16.42
C LEU A 819 -7.69 -17.22 -17.68
N VAL A 820 -8.66 -16.72 -18.45
CA VAL A 820 -8.84 -17.05 -19.86
C VAL A 820 -8.15 -15.98 -20.68
N HIS A 821 -6.97 -16.32 -21.24
CA HIS A 821 -6.23 -15.36 -22.04
C HIS A 821 -6.93 -15.12 -23.39
N VAL A 822 -6.90 -13.87 -23.89
CA VAL A 822 -7.57 -13.48 -25.15
C VAL A 822 -7.14 -14.35 -26.34
N ASN A 823 -5.91 -14.85 -26.36
CA ASN A 823 -5.38 -15.74 -27.40
C ASN A 823 -6.06 -17.13 -27.44
N GLU A 824 -6.68 -17.54 -26.32
CA GLU A 824 -7.43 -18.80 -26.21
C GLU A 824 -8.85 -18.67 -26.73
N LEU A 825 -9.29 -17.45 -27.02
CA LEU A 825 -10.62 -17.19 -27.61
C LEU A 825 -10.59 -17.40 -29.13
N ARG A 826 -11.12 -18.54 -29.54
CA ARG A 826 -11.09 -18.95 -30.95
C ARG A 826 -12.29 -18.40 -31.73
N GLY A 827 -12.10 -18.18 -33.03
CA GLY A 827 -13.15 -17.86 -33.98
C GLY A 827 -13.39 -16.37 -34.25
N ASP A 828 -12.76 -15.46 -33.50
CA ASP A 828 -12.83 -14.03 -33.73
C ASP A 828 -11.62 -13.30 -33.17
N TYR A 829 -11.48 -12.01 -33.49
CA TYR A 829 -10.57 -11.10 -32.81
C TYR A 829 -11.35 -10.30 -31.77
N PHE A 830 -10.94 -10.39 -30.49
CA PHE A 830 -11.64 -9.75 -29.38
C PHE A 830 -10.95 -8.46 -28.99
N VAL A 831 -11.73 -7.38 -28.91
CA VAL A 831 -11.29 -6.04 -28.51
C VAL A 831 -11.92 -5.72 -27.16
N PHE A 832 -11.12 -5.19 -26.26
CA PHE A 832 -11.60 -4.75 -24.94
C PHE A 832 -12.33 -3.41 -25.05
N ASP A 833 -13.59 -3.41 -24.65
CA ASP A 833 -14.37 -2.19 -24.44
C ASP A 833 -14.21 -1.72 -23.00
N GLU A 834 -13.40 -0.67 -22.82
CA GLU A 834 -13.12 -0.10 -21.51
C GLU A 834 -14.36 0.57 -20.87
N ALA A 835 -15.32 1.03 -21.68
CA ALA A 835 -16.52 1.70 -21.18
C ALA A 835 -17.49 0.72 -20.53
N HIS A 836 -17.60 -0.52 -21.08
CA HIS A 836 -18.52 -1.54 -20.60
C HIS A 836 -17.83 -2.71 -19.88
N TYR A 837 -16.49 -2.70 -19.83
CA TYR A 837 -15.68 -3.80 -19.27
C TYR A 837 -16.05 -5.16 -19.87
N GLU A 838 -16.06 -5.21 -21.18
CA GLU A 838 -16.36 -6.44 -21.93
C GLU A 838 -15.36 -6.66 -23.07
N LEU A 839 -15.14 -7.91 -23.45
CA LEU A 839 -14.43 -8.28 -24.67
C LEU A 839 -15.45 -8.51 -25.77
N VAL A 840 -15.35 -7.76 -26.86
CA VAL A 840 -16.27 -7.80 -28.02
C VAL A 840 -15.55 -8.35 -29.24
N GLY A 841 -16.08 -9.41 -29.82
CA GLY A 841 -15.59 -9.96 -31.08
C GLY A 841 -15.89 -9.01 -32.24
N GLU A 842 -14.88 -8.69 -33.07
CA GLU A 842 -15.02 -7.74 -34.19
C GLU A 842 -16.04 -8.20 -35.22
N MET A 843 -16.00 -9.50 -35.58
CA MET A 843 -16.83 -10.08 -36.63
C MET A 843 -18.14 -10.65 -36.09
N THR A 844 -18.03 -11.47 -35.04
CA THR A 844 -19.18 -12.24 -34.51
C THR A 844 -20.05 -11.42 -33.55
N ARG A 845 -19.56 -10.31 -33.04
CA ARG A 845 -20.21 -9.54 -31.97
C ARG A 845 -20.47 -10.33 -30.70
N LYS A 846 -19.80 -11.49 -30.55
CA LYS A 846 -19.83 -12.24 -29.30
C LYS A 846 -19.18 -11.45 -28.20
N THR A 847 -19.82 -11.37 -27.05
CA THR A 847 -19.30 -10.64 -25.91
C THR A 847 -18.97 -11.57 -24.75
N TYR A 848 -17.91 -11.24 -24.00
CA TYR A 848 -17.60 -11.79 -22.68
C TYR A 848 -17.60 -10.63 -21.70
N LYS A 849 -18.55 -10.66 -20.79
CA LYS A 849 -18.79 -9.56 -19.84
C LYS A 849 -18.85 -10.07 -18.41
N LEU A 850 -18.66 -9.16 -17.49
CA LEU A 850 -18.69 -9.41 -16.06
C LEU A 850 -20.03 -9.97 -15.60
N GLY A 851 -19.99 -10.84 -14.56
CA GLY A 851 -21.16 -11.54 -14.06
C GLY A 851 -21.69 -12.65 -14.97
N GLN A 852 -21.12 -12.81 -16.18
CA GLN A 852 -21.56 -13.86 -17.10
C GLN A 852 -21.09 -15.22 -16.59
N THR A 853 -22.02 -16.17 -16.48
CA THR A 853 -21.69 -17.58 -16.23
C THR A 853 -21.05 -18.21 -17.47
N ILE A 854 -19.97 -18.93 -17.26
CA ILE A 854 -19.21 -19.60 -18.33
C ILE A 854 -18.67 -20.95 -17.87
N ARG A 855 -18.70 -21.94 -18.75
CA ARG A 855 -17.98 -23.21 -18.53
C ARG A 855 -16.57 -23.09 -19.04
N VAL A 856 -15.62 -23.36 -18.18
CA VAL A 856 -14.18 -23.32 -18.46
C VAL A 856 -13.53 -24.65 -18.15
N ARG A 857 -12.43 -24.93 -18.83
CA ARG A 857 -11.56 -26.08 -18.57
C ARG A 857 -10.23 -25.58 -18.05
N VAL A 858 -9.70 -26.24 -17.04
CA VAL A 858 -8.36 -25.98 -16.51
C VAL A 858 -7.33 -26.44 -17.53
N THR A 859 -6.48 -25.54 -18.02
CA THR A 859 -5.47 -25.86 -19.03
C THR A 859 -4.06 -25.96 -18.46
N ALA A 860 -3.72 -25.08 -17.53
CA ALA A 860 -2.42 -25.08 -16.85
C ALA A 860 -2.51 -24.49 -15.45
N CYS A 861 -1.61 -24.92 -14.60
CA CYS A 861 -1.37 -24.36 -13.27
C CYS A 861 0.12 -24.11 -13.13
N ASP A 862 0.52 -22.86 -12.85
CA ASP A 862 1.92 -22.49 -12.65
C ASP A 862 2.15 -22.15 -11.17
N ARG A 863 2.87 -23.02 -10.46
CA ARG A 863 3.21 -22.80 -9.05
C ARG A 863 4.13 -21.62 -8.81
N TYR A 864 4.96 -21.26 -9.81
CA TYR A 864 5.92 -20.16 -9.67
C TYR A 864 5.26 -18.82 -9.90
N ALA A 865 4.53 -18.72 -11.01
CA ALA A 865 3.75 -17.53 -11.31
C ALA A 865 2.52 -17.41 -10.41
N ARG A 866 2.14 -18.50 -9.72
CA ARG A 866 0.90 -18.63 -8.92
C ARG A 866 -0.33 -18.26 -9.73
N THR A 867 -0.41 -18.80 -10.94
CA THR A 867 -1.50 -18.57 -11.90
C THR A 867 -2.19 -19.86 -12.29
N ILE A 868 -3.46 -19.74 -12.59
CA ILE A 868 -4.31 -20.80 -13.12
C ILE A 868 -4.82 -20.31 -14.46
N ASP A 869 -4.60 -21.10 -15.51
CA ASP A 869 -5.07 -20.77 -16.84
C ASP A 869 -6.29 -21.62 -17.20
N PHE A 870 -7.28 -20.94 -17.73
CA PHE A 870 -8.53 -21.54 -18.20
C PHE A 870 -8.71 -21.37 -19.70
N MET A 871 -9.53 -22.23 -20.29
CA MET A 871 -10.04 -22.10 -21.65
C MET A 871 -11.55 -22.31 -21.65
N PRO A 872 -12.34 -21.59 -22.47
CA PRO A 872 -13.76 -21.86 -22.59
C PRO A 872 -14.00 -23.29 -23.06
N ALA A 873 -14.85 -24.06 -22.39
CA ALA A 873 -15.11 -25.48 -22.68
C ALA A 873 -15.62 -25.72 -24.10
N VAL A 874 -16.32 -24.76 -24.71
CA VAL A 874 -16.86 -24.83 -26.07
C VAL A 874 -15.79 -24.94 -27.18
N TYR A 875 -14.52 -24.64 -26.86
CA TYR A 875 -13.43 -24.69 -27.85
C TYR A 875 -12.61 -25.98 -27.77
N TRP A 876 -12.92 -26.84 -26.81
CA TRP A 876 -12.25 -28.13 -26.71
C TRP A 876 -13.02 -29.19 -27.49
N LYS A 877 -12.43 -29.68 -28.58
CA LYS A 877 -12.86 -30.89 -29.32
C LYS A 877 -11.71 -31.82 -29.44
#